data_cb0a4e60436afeb18ff3c028b96f2ffb
#
_entry.id   cb0a4e60436afeb18ff3c028b96f2ffb
#
_cell.length_a   1.000
_cell.length_b   1.000
_cell.length_c   1.000
_cell.angle_alpha   90.00
_cell.angle_beta   90.00
_cell.angle_gamma   90.00
#
_symmetry.space_group_name_H-M   'P 1'
#
loop_
_entity.id
_entity.type
_entity.pdbx_description
1 polymer ?
#
loop_
_entity_poly.entity_id
_entity_poly.type
_entity_poly.pdbx_seq_one_letter_code
_entity_poly.pdbx_strand_id
1 'polypeptide(L)'
;MNLAYKILSTKLKSGELVAGQQIGIQIDQTLTQDSTGTMAYLQLEAMGIEHVAVEKAVAYIDHNMLQTGFENMDDHEFIRSVAKKHGITFSKPGNGVCHQLQLENFAKPGKTLVGSDSHTPTCGAMGMIAIGAGGLDVAVAMATGTYYLQCPSVVRVNLVGKKAKWASAKDVILYILQQLSVKGGVNKIIEYTGEGLKELSLTDRATICNMGAELGATTSVFPTDEITKEYLIQQGREEDYVELKADEDATYDEEITVDLSKLVPLTAKPHSPDAVVPVSELKGMKINQVVIGSCTNSSLPDMLKAAKILKGRRVATHVSLVIAPGSSSILAMLSKCGALADMIASGARILECGCGPCIGMGQAPLSKGVSLRTINRNFKGRSGTNDASVYLVSPEVATLSAIKGYLTDEFEDDMYLDDIENTPFVKNKNFFIDEYDPQNEVYMGPNIKPVPRGDKLPDTFKGKVCLKVGDNISTDHIVPSDSKLLPYRSNVPHLAKFSFCKVDDQFYNRCIENGGGFIVGGDNYGQGSSREHAALVPNYLKIKAIFAISFARIHRSNLINNGILPLVINQKDYDFFNDQDEYELINLLDSVENNKDITVINKTNNQTITAKLKLSPREKTMIQYGGLLNAIKELGGDF
;
A
#
# COMPACT_ATOMS: atom_id res chain seq x y z
N MET A 1 22.08 19.27 5.53
CA MET A 1 21.07 18.23 5.82
C MET A 1 20.26 17.95 4.55
N ASN A 2 19.97 16.68 4.23
CA ASN A 2 19.10 16.32 3.11
C ASN A 2 17.64 16.71 3.37
N LEU A 3 16.82 16.79 2.32
CA LEU A 3 15.43 17.25 2.41
C LEU A 3 14.58 16.32 3.28
N ALA A 4 14.77 15.00 3.12
CA ALA A 4 14.00 14.02 3.88
C ALA A 4 14.18 14.22 5.39
N TYR A 5 15.42 14.36 5.86
CA TYR A 5 15.69 14.58 7.28
C TYR A 5 15.30 15.99 7.75
N LYS A 6 15.33 17.01 6.87
CA LYS A 6 14.75 18.32 7.21
C LYS A 6 13.27 18.20 7.57
N ILE A 7 12.49 17.52 6.74
CA ILE A 7 11.05 17.33 7.01
C ILE A 7 10.87 16.49 8.27
N LEU A 8 11.55 15.34 8.37
CA LEU A 8 11.44 14.45 9.53
C LEU A 8 11.82 15.15 10.84
N SER A 9 12.85 16.01 10.85
CA SER A 9 13.27 16.73 12.06
C SER A 9 12.19 17.65 12.62
N THR A 10 11.35 18.24 11.76
CA THR A 10 10.23 19.09 12.19
C THR A 10 9.04 18.28 12.74
N LYS A 11 9.03 16.97 12.49
CA LYS A 11 7.94 16.05 12.84
C LYS A 11 8.33 15.02 13.90
N LEU A 12 9.58 15.01 14.33
CA LEU A 12 10.09 14.06 15.30
C LEU A 12 9.45 14.27 16.68
N LYS A 13 8.78 13.24 17.20
CA LYS A 13 8.20 13.21 18.55
C LYS A 13 9.06 12.43 19.53
N SER A 14 9.72 11.36 19.08
CA SER A 14 10.58 10.52 19.91
C SER A 14 11.67 9.84 19.10
N GLY A 15 12.78 9.47 19.76
CA GLY A 15 13.95 8.87 19.13
C GLY A 15 14.89 9.90 18.53
N GLU A 16 15.86 9.44 17.74
CA GLU A 16 16.87 10.26 17.05
C GLU A 16 16.91 9.88 15.57
N LEU A 17 17.19 10.85 14.68
CA LEU A 17 17.31 10.62 13.24
C LEU A 17 18.64 9.91 12.91
N VAL A 18 18.75 8.68 13.36
CA VAL A 18 19.87 7.76 13.08
C VAL A 18 19.31 6.54 12.35
N ALA A 19 19.82 6.28 11.14
CA ALA A 19 19.33 5.17 10.31
C ALA A 19 19.29 3.84 11.08
N GLY A 20 18.16 3.15 11.00
CA GLY A 20 17.92 1.88 11.67
C GLY A 20 17.41 1.97 13.12
N GLN A 21 17.43 3.15 13.76
CA GLN A 21 16.82 3.33 15.08
C GLN A 21 15.31 3.58 14.98
N GLN A 22 14.57 3.19 16.02
CA GLN A 22 13.13 3.47 16.06
C GLN A 22 12.87 4.95 16.35
N ILE A 23 12.01 5.57 15.56
CA ILE A 23 11.55 6.94 15.74
C ILE A 23 10.01 6.99 15.74
N GLY A 24 9.47 7.95 16.49
CA GLY A 24 8.07 8.35 16.42
C GLY A 24 7.94 9.70 15.75
N ILE A 25 7.12 9.81 14.73
CA ILE A 25 6.88 11.05 13.98
C ILE A 25 5.42 11.49 14.06
N GLN A 26 5.21 12.81 14.10
CA GLN A 26 3.89 13.40 13.96
C GLN A 26 3.34 13.14 12.57
N ILE A 27 2.07 12.75 12.49
CA ILE A 27 1.34 12.60 11.23
C ILE A 27 0.33 13.74 11.08
N ASP A 28 0.46 14.47 9.98
CA ASP A 28 -0.45 15.57 9.64
C ASP A 28 -1.68 15.06 8.89
N GLN A 29 -1.53 14.04 8.03
CA GLN A 29 -2.60 13.56 7.17
C GLN A 29 -2.68 12.02 7.16
N THR A 30 -3.89 11.49 6.97
CA THR A 30 -4.10 10.06 6.73
C THR A 30 -4.99 9.82 5.52
N LEU A 31 -4.75 8.69 4.85
CA LEU A 31 -5.49 8.22 3.69
C LEU A 31 -5.91 6.77 3.89
N THR A 32 -7.17 6.46 3.64
CA THR A 32 -7.66 5.08 3.50
C THR A 32 -8.39 4.91 2.18
N GLN A 33 -8.42 3.69 1.68
CA GLN A 33 -9.24 3.30 0.52
C GLN A 33 -10.12 2.09 0.90
N ASP A 34 -11.20 1.87 0.17
CA ASP A 34 -12.27 0.96 0.57
C ASP A 34 -11.89 -0.52 0.65
N SER A 35 -10.82 -0.98 0.01
CA SER A 35 -10.40 -2.39 0.16
C SER A 35 -9.67 -2.69 1.48
N THR A 36 -9.19 -1.66 2.18
CA THR A 36 -8.51 -1.76 3.49
C THR A 36 -9.20 -0.94 4.58
N GLY A 37 -10.01 0.04 4.20
CA GLY A 37 -10.61 1.02 5.08
C GLY A 37 -11.58 0.43 6.09
N THR A 38 -12.44 -0.51 5.69
CA THR A 38 -13.42 -1.12 6.62
C THR A 38 -12.71 -1.69 7.85
N MET A 39 -11.63 -2.44 7.68
CA MET A 39 -10.88 -3.00 8.81
C MET A 39 -10.19 -1.90 9.62
N ALA A 40 -9.55 -0.92 8.98
CA ALA A 40 -8.92 0.21 9.67
C ALA A 40 -9.94 0.99 10.53
N TYR A 41 -11.14 1.21 10.02
CA TYR A 41 -12.19 1.92 10.77
C TYR A 41 -12.84 1.06 11.87
N LEU A 42 -12.95 -0.24 11.70
CA LEU A 42 -13.32 -1.15 12.79
C LEU A 42 -12.32 -1.09 13.94
N GLN A 43 -11.03 -0.96 13.62
CA GLN A 43 -9.95 -0.79 14.61
C GLN A 43 -10.01 0.59 15.27
N LEU A 44 -10.30 1.65 14.49
CA LEU A 44 -10.51 3.01 15.01
C LEU A 44 -11.68 3.04 16.01
N GLU A 45 -12.83 2.48 15.65
CA GLU A 45 -13.99 2.33 16.55
C GLU A 45 -13.63 1.56 17.82
N ALA A 46 -12.79 0.51 17.67
CA ALA A 46 -12.33 -0.27 18.80
C ALA A 46 -11.46 0.52 19.81
N MET A 47 -10.74 1.56 19.35
CA MET A 47 -9.97 2.45 20.23
C MET A 47 -10.84 3.42 21.01
N GLY A 48 -12.08 3.70 20.57
CA GLY A 48 -13.06 4.51 21.30
C GLY A 48 -12.75 6.01 21.31
N ILE A 49 -12.09 6.52 20.29
CA ILE A 49 -11.84 7.96 20.14
C ILE A 49 -13.12 8.70 19.68
N GLU A 50 -13.23 9.98 20.01
CA GLU A 50 -14.33 10.81 19.52
C GLU A 50 -14.03 11.46 18.18
N HIS A 51 -12.81 11.96 17.99
CA HIS A 51 -12.37 12.67 16.78
C HIS A 51 -10.95 12.27 16.42
N VAL A 52 -10.61 12.25 15.12
CA VAL A 52 -9.25 11.98 14.67
C VAL A 52 -8.27 13.07 15.10
N ALA A 53 -7.04 12.66 15.47
CA ALA A 53 -6.00 13.56 15.98
C ALA A 53 -5.14 14.22 14.88
N VAL A 54 -5.36 13.88 13.60
CA VAL A 54 -4.59 14.42 12.47
C VAL A 54 -5.28 15.65 11.86
N GLU A 55 -4.49 16.51 11.21
CA GLU A 55 -5.00 17.72 10.53
C GLU A 55 -6.05 17.39 9.45
N LYS A 56 -5.82 16.30 8.69
CA LYS A 56 -6.73 15.85 7.64
C LYS A 56 -6.72 14.33 7.51
N ALA A 57 -7.87 13.72 7.67
CA ALA A 57 -8.09 12.32 7.34
C ALA A 57 -9.06 12.21 6.16
N VAL A 58 -8.77 11.35 5.19
CA VAL A 58 -9.62 11.16 4.01
C VAL A 58 -9.87 9.68 3.76
N ALA A 59 -11.14 9.33 3.60
CA ALA A 59 -11.62 8.00 3.24
C ALA A 59 -12.07 7.99 1.78
N TYR A 60 -11.41 7.20 0.94
CA TYR A 60 -11.70 7.11 -0.48
C TYR A 60 -12.44 5.82 -0.82
N ILE A 61 -13.39 5.91 -1.76
CA ILE A 61 -14.01 4.76 -2.40
C ILE A 61 -13.54 4.73 -3.86
N ASP A 62 -12.57 3.86 -4.16
CA ASP A 62 -11.93 3.81 -5.48
C ASP A 62 -11.49 2.41 -5.93
N HIS A 63 -11.52 1.40 -5.04
CA HIS A 63 -11.06 0.04 -5.35
C HIS A 63 -12.21 -0.91 -5.70
N ASN A 64 -13.29 -0.92 -4.95
CA ASN A 64 -14.40 -1.88 -5.10
C ASN A 64 -15.69 -1.22 -5.64
N MET A 65 -15.56 -0.31 -6.59
CA MET A 65 -16.71 0.35 -7.21
C MET A 65 -17.49 -0.60 -8.13
N LEU A 66 -16.81 -1.44 -8.90
CA LEU A 66 -17.43 -2.49 -9.72
C LEU A 66 -17.78 -3.68 -8.83
N GLN A 67 -19.06 -3.83 -8.50
CA GLN A 67 -19.57 -4.78 -7.54
C GLN A 67 -20.35 -5.91 -8.20
N THR A 68 -20.31 -7.11 -7.60
CA THR A 68 -21.13 -8.26 -8.01
C THR A 68 -22.11 -8.71 -6.92
N GLY A 69 -21.97 -8.21 -5.71
CA GLY A 69 -22.82 -8.45 -4.54
C GLY A 69 -22.99 -7.16 -3.74
N PHE A 70 -23.64 -7.26 -2.59
CA PHE A 70 -23.96 -6.10 -1.73
C PHE A 70 -22.85 -5.79 -0.69
N GLU A 71 -21.92 -6.71 -0.47
CA GLU A 71 -20.94 -6.64 0.63
C GLU A 71 -20.09 -5.38 0.55
N ASN A 72 -19.64 -5.02 -0.65
CA ASN A 72 -18.85 -3.81 -0.85
C ASN A 72 -19.69 -2.53 -0.65
N MET A 73 -20.99 -2.56 -0.97
CA MET A 73 -21.87 -1.41 -0.71
C MET A 73 -22.08 -1.21 0.78
N ASP A 74 -22.21 -2.28 1.54
CA ASP A 74 -22.25 -2.23 3.01
C ASP A 74 -20.95 -1.66 3.58
N ASP A 75 -19.79 -2.08 3.05
CA ASP A 75 -18.49 -1.52 3.42
C ASP A 75 -18.44 0.00 3.14
N HIS A 76 -18.93 0.46 1.98
CA HIS A 76 -18.95 1.89 1.63
C HIS A 76 -19.82 2.69 2.59
N GLU A 77 -21.01 2.19 2.96
CA GLU A 77 -21.90 2.86 3.90
C GLU A 77 -21.34 2.86 5.33
N PHE A 78 -20.71 1.76 5.75
CA PHE A 78 -19.97 1.70 7.00
C PHE A 78 -18.88 2.79 7.06
N ILE A 79 -17.99 2.84 6.04
CA ILE A 79 -16.92 3.84 5.95
C ILE A 79 -17.50 5.26 5.99
N ARG A 80 -18.60 5.54 5.26
CA ARG A 80 -19.26 6.85 5.25
C ARG A 80 -19.78 7.22 6.64
N SER A 81 -20.41 6.28 7.33
CA SER A 81 -20.99 6.53 8.66
C SER A 81 -19.92 6.77 9.72
N VAL A 82 -18.79 6.02 9.67
CA VAL A 82 -17.62 6.25 10.54
C VAL A 82 -16.94 7.58 10.21
N ALA A 83 -16.80 7.90 8.93
CA ALA A 83 -16.20 9.16 8.50
C ALA A 83 -16.98 10.36 9.09
N LYS A 84 -18.29 10.34 9.00
CA LYS A 84 -19.17 11.38 9.60
C LYS A 84 -19.02 11.47 11.11
N LYS A 85 -18.95 10.32 11.81
CA LYS A 85 -18.80 10.27 13.27
C LYS A 85 -17.50 10.88 13.79
N HIS A 86 -16.39 10.68 13.06
CA HIS A 86 -15.05 11.05 13.53
C HIS A 86 -14.45 12.28 12.82
N GLY A 87 -15.21 12.98 11.96
CA GLY A 87 -14.72 14.17 11.25
C GLY A 87 -13.73 13.84 10.13
N ILE A 88 -13.91 12.71 9.46
CA ILE A 88 -13.10 12.26 8.32
C ILE A 88 -13.78 12.68 7.02
N THR A 89 -13.05 13.27 6.09
CA THR A 89 -13.57 13.58 4.76
C THR A 89 -13.86 12.29 4.01
N PHE A 90 -15.08 12.13 3.51
CA PHE A 90 -15.48 10.98 2.71
C PHE A 90 -15.49 11.33 1.23
N SER A 91 -14.75 10.58 0.41
CA SER A 91 -14.75 10.69 -1.04
C SER A 91 -15.63 9.61 -1.65
N LYS A 92 -16.73 10.03 -2.29
CA LYS A 92 -17.71 9.11 -2.90
C LYS A 92 -17.14 8.27 -4.03
N PRO A 93 -17.76 7.10 -4.33
CA PRO A 93 -17.46 6.34 -5.55
C PRO A 93 -17.56 7.22 -6.81
N GLY A 94 -16.66 7.02 -7.76
CA GLY A 94 -16.62 7.77 -9.01
C GLY A 94 -15.88 9.11 -8.95
N ASN A 95 -15.40 9.54 -7.77
CA ASN A 95 -14.56 10.74 -7.67
C ASN A 95 -13.20 10.55 -8.33
N GLY A 96 -12.54 9.44 -8.05
CA GLY A 96 -11.23 9.13 -8.65
C GLY A 96 -10.35 8.27 -7.77
N VAL A 97 -9.16 8.00 -8.28
CA VAL A 97 -8.12 7.24 -7.60
C VAL A 97 -7.60 8.02 -6.39
N CYS A 98 -7.52 7.39 -5.23
CA CYS A 98 -7.18 8.03 -3.96
C CYS A 98 -5.88 8.85 -4.01
N HIS A 99 -4.82 8.34 -4.63
CA HIS A 99 -3.54 9.03 -4.70
C HIS A 99 -3.57 10.26 -5.62
N GLN A 100 -4.30 10.18 -6.74
CA GLN A 100 -4.52 11.32 -7.62
C GLN A 100 -5.34 12.41 -6.91
N LEU A 101 -6.42 12.01 -6.25
CA LEU A 101 -7.28 12.94 -5.49
C LEU A 101 -6.55 13.56 -4.30
N GLN A 102 -5.71 12.78 -3.58
CA GLN A 102 -4.90 13.29 -2.47
C GLN A 102 -3.94 14.36 -2.97
N LEU A 103 -3.25 14.10 -4.10
CA LEU A 103 -2.31 15.04 -4.72
C LEU A 103 -3.01 16.33 -5.15
N GLU A 104 -4.16 16.22 -5.83
CA GLU A 104 -4.94 17.35 -6.34
C GLU A 104 -5.51 18.24 -5.24
N ASN A 105 -5.94 17.65 -4.12
CA ASN A 105 -6.79 18.36 -3.16
C ASN A 105 -6.17 18.60 -1.79
N PHE A 106 -5.27 17.73 -1.30
CA PHE A 106 -4.88 17.75 0.11
C PHE A 106 -3.36 17.71 0.35
N ALA A 107 -2.56 17.18 -0.58
CA ALA A 107 -1.10 17.10 -0.41
C ALA A 107 -0.49 18.50 -0.26
N LYS A 108 0.39 18.69 0.77
CA LYS A 108 1.03 19.96 1.10
C LYS A 108 2.53 19.78 1.36
N PRO A 109 3.38 20.67 0.84
CA PRO A 109 4.81 20.66 1.14
C PRO A 109 5.13 20.56 2.64
N GLY A 110 6.11 19.73 2.99
CA GLY A 110 6.62 19.60 4.36
C GLY A 110 5.70 18.86 5.34
N LYS A 111 4.55 18.39 4.89
CA LYS A 111 3.64 17.58 5.71
C LYS A 111 3.97 16.10 5.64
N THR A 112 3.46 15.36 6.64
CA THR A 112 3.53 13.89 6.70
C THR A 112 2.17 13.27 6.37
N LEU A 113 2.20 12.15 5.66
CA LEU A 113 1.01 11.39 5.29
C LEU A 113 1.25 9.90 5.54
N VAL A 114 0.33 9.22 6.22
CA VAL A 114 0.31 7.76 6.31
C VAL A 114 -0.96 7.23 5.66
N GLY A 115 -0.83 6.28 4.76
CA GLY A 115 -1.97 5.72 4.03
C GLY A 115 -2.04 4.20 4.06
N SER A 116 -3.25 3.65 4.11
CA SER A 116 -3.48 2.20 4.07
C SER A 116 -3.34 1.60 2.66
N ASP A 117 -2.64 2.30 1.80
CA ASP A 117 -2.28 1.85 0.45
C ASP A 117 -0.77 1.99 0.21
N SER A 118 -0.18 1.02 -0.47
CA SER A 118 1.27 0.96 -0.72
C SER A 118 1.79 2.09 -1.63
N HIS A 119 0.93 2.75 -2.42
CA HIS A 119 1.32 3.86 -3.31
C HIS A 119 1.08 5.26 -2.71
N THR A 120 0.84 5.35 -1.41
CA THR A 120 0.82 6.62 -0.66
C THR A 120 2.05 7.51 -0.94
N PRO A 121 3.27 6.96 -1.19
CA PRO A 121 4.45 7.73 -1.60
C PRO A 121 4.27 8.64 -2.82
N THR A 122 3.22 8.49 -3.63
CA THR A 122 2.86 9.40 -4.74
C THR A 122 2.88 10.88 -4.31
N CYS A 123 2.45 11.19 -3.09
CA CYS A 123 2.42 12.55 -2.55
C CYS A 123 3.82 13.12 -2.23
N GLY A 124 4.88 12.31 -2.28
CA GLY A 124 6.26 12.77 -2.19
C GLY A 124 6.66 13.72 -3.33
N ALA A 125 5.94 13.68 -4.46
CA ALA A 125 6.05 14.67 -5.54
C ALA A 125 5.79 16.11 -5.08
N MET A 126 4.94 16.27 -4.05
CA MET A 126 4.60 17.56 -3.43
C MET A 126 5.57 17.96 -2.28
N GLY A 127 6.67 17.24 -2.09
CA GLY A 127 7.58 17.47 -0.96
C GLY A 127 7.01 17.00 0.38
N MET A 128 6.23 15.94 0.39
CA MET A 128 5.74 15.28 1.60
C MET A 128 6.58 14.07 1.97
N ILE A 129 6.62 13.74 3.27
CA ILE A 129 6.98 12.40 3.72
C ILE A 129 5.69 11.58 3.78
N ALA A 130 5.44 10.83 2.70
CA ALA A 130 4.19 10.08 2.50
C ALA A 130 4.49 8.57 2.49
N ILE A 131 3.91 7.82 3.43
CA ILE A 131 4.30 6.44 3.72
C ILE A 131 3.07 5.52 3.60
N GLY A 132 3.22 4.42 2.86
CA GLY A 132 2.25 3.32 2.85
C GLY A 132 2.42 2.42 4.07
N ALA A 133 1.34 2.18 4.81
CA ALA A 133 1.34 1.41 6.06
C ALA A 133 0.18 0.41 6.13
N GLY A 134 0.16 -0.44 7.14
CA GLY A 134 -0.96 -1.32 7.43
C GLY A 134 -2.20 -0.56 7.92
N GLY A 135 -3.39 -1.15 7.76
CA GLY A 135 -4.65 -0.52 8.20
C GLY A 135 -4.65 -0.17 9.69
N LEU A 136 -4.09 -1.04 10.54
CA LEU A 136 -3.95 -0.79 11.97
C LEU A 136 -3.04 0.42 12.26
N ASP A 137 -1.89 0.53 11.59
CA ASP A 137 -0.96 1.65 11.78
C ASP A 137 -1.62 2.98 11.39
N VAL A 138 -2.42 2.98 10.30
CA VAL A 138 -3.19 4.15 9.88
C VAL A 138 -4.28 4.50 10.89
N ALA A 139 -5.00 3.52 11.42
CA ALA A 139 -6.00 3.72 12.47
C ALA A 139 -5.36 4.31 13.75
N VAL A 140 -4.18 3.80 14.15
CA VAL A 140 -3.41 4.36 15.27
C VAL A 140 -2.95 5.78 14.99
N ALA A 141 -2.44 6.06 13.79
CA ALA A 141 -2.05 7.41 13.40
C ALA A 141 -3.25 8.38 13.41
N MET A 142 -4.43 7.95 12.96
CA MET A 142 -5.67 8.74 13.10
C MET A 142 -6.02 9.03 14.55
N ALA A 143 -5.88 8.03 15.43
CA ALA A 143 -6.25 8.14 16.84
C ALA A 143 -5.26 8.98 17.68
N THR A 144 -3.97 8.92 17.37
CA THR A 144 -2.88 9.47 18.22
C THR A 144 -2.10 10.60 17.59
N GLY A 145 -2.22 10.79 16.27
CA GLY A 145 -1.39 11.72 15.49
C GLY A 145 0.09 11.29 15.41
N THR A 146 0.41 10.01 15.67
CA THR A 146 1.80 9.51 15.72
C THR A 146 1.95 8.22 14.94
N TYR A 147 3.07 8.09 14.21
CA TYR A 147 3.47 6.86 13.54
C TYR A 147 4.90 6.48 13.94
N TYR A 148 5.12 5.20 14.23
CA TYR A 148 6.41 4.67 14.64
C TYR A 148 7.02 3.84 13.51
N LEU A 149 8.28 4.14 13.17
CA LEU A 149 9.03 3.42 12.14
C LEU A 149 10.52 3.34 12.49
N GLN A 150 11.25 2.48 11.80
CA GLN A 150 12.72 2.56 11.80
C GLN A 150 13.13 3.75 10.94
N CYS A 151 14.02 4.60 11.46
CA CYS A 151 14.55 5.75 10.74
C CYS A 151 15.20 5.27 9.44
N PRO A 152 14.70 5.68 8.27
CA PRO A 152 15.24 5.22 7.00
C PRO A 152 16.57 5.92 6.67
N SER A 153 17.48 5.24 5.99
CA SER A 153 18.60 5.89 5.31
C SER A 153 18.12 6.63 4.06
N VAL A 154 18.94 7.51 3.48
CA VAL A 154 18.55 8.34 2.34
C VAL A 154 19.43 8.07 1.13
N VAL A 155 18.80 7.68 0.01
CA VAL A 155 19.43 7.51 -1.29
C VAL A 155 19.16 8.74 -2.14
N ARG A 156 20.22 9.38 -2.63
CA ARG A 156 20.13 10.46 -3.60
C ARG A 156 20.01 9.91 -5.02
N VAL A 157 18.99 10.34 -5.75
CA VAL A 157 18.88 10.17 -7.19
C VAL A 157 19.14 11.52 -7.86
N ASN A 158 20.32 11.67 -8.44
CA ASN A 158 20.74 12.88 -9.13
C ASN A 158 20.31 12.81 -10.60
N LEU A 159 19.33 13.63 -11.00
CA LEU A 159 18.82 13.71 -12.37
C LEU A 159 19.60 14.78 -13.13
N VAL A 160 20.20 14.41 -14.26
CA VAL A 160 20.99 15.30 -15.10
C VAL A 160 20.55 15.25 -16.56
N GLY A 161 20.91 16.28 -17.32
CA GLY A 161 20.63 16.37 -18.74
C GLY A 161 19.15 16.68 -19.08
N LYS A 162 18.91 16.99 -20.34
CA LYS A 162 17.57 17.28 -20.89
C LYS A 162 16.86 15.97 -21.26
N LYS A 163 15.59 15.84 -20.87
CA LYS A 163 14.80 14.64 -21.17
C LYS A 163 14.68 14.39 -22.68
N ALA A 164 14.98 13.18 -23.12
CA ALA A 164 14.84 12.77 -24.53
C ALA A 164 13.36 12.84 -24.96
N LYS A 165 13.11 13.17 -26.23
CA LYS A 165 11.79 13.51 -26.79
C LYS A 165 10.68 12.50 -26.43
N TRP A 166 10.96 11.21 -26.52
CA TRP A 166 9.98 10.14 -26.28
C TRP A 166 10.20 9.39 -24.95
N ALA A 167 11.15 9.86 -24.12
CA ALA A 167 11.28 9.35 -22.75
C ALA A 167 10.23 9.99 -21.84
N SER A 168 9.63 9.19 -21.01
CA SER A 168 8.59 9.57 -20.04
C SER A 168 9.08 9.44 -18.60
N ALA A 169 8.34 9.96 -17.65
CA ALA A 169 8.57 9.72 -16.22
C ALA A 169 8.54 8.22 -15.86
N LYS A 170 7.73 7.45 -16.58
CA LYS A 170 7.70 5.98 -16.45
C LYS A 170 9.04 5.36 -16.79
N ASP A 171 9.71 5.83 -17.83
CA ASP A 171 11.01 5.32 -18.23
C ASP A 171 12.10 5.69 -17.20
N VAL A 172 12.00 6.87 -16.57
CA VAL A 172 12.90 7.26 -15.47
C VAL A 172 12.83 6.26 -14.34
N ILE A 173 11.63 5.97 -13.83
CA ILE A 173 11.50 5.06 -12.68
C ILE A 173 11.74 3.60 -13.07
N LEU A 174 11.42 3.17 -14.27
CA LEU A 174 11.78 1.84 -14.77
C LEU A 174 13.30 1.67 -14.83
N TYR A 175 14.03 2.70 -15.30
CA TYR A 175 15.49 2.69 -15.30
C TYR A 175 16.05 2.56 -13.86
N ILE A 176 15.50 3.30 -12.90
CA ILE A 176 15.91 3.21 -11.49
C ILE A 176 15.62 1.81 -10.92
N LEU A 177 14.46 1.23 -11.24
CA LEU A 177 14.12 -0.14 -10.87
C LEU A 177 15.10 -1.17 -11.46
N GLN A 178 15.55 -0.97 -12.70
CA GLN A 178 16.57 -1.82 -13.30
C GLN A 178 17.92 -1.76 -12.54
N GLN A 179 18.29 -0.59 -12.03
CA GLN A 179 19.55 -0.38 -11.30
C GLN A 179 19.50 -0.90 -9.87
N LEU A 180 18.43 -0.62 -9.13
CA LEU A 180 18.31 -0.89 -7.70
C LEU A 180 17.54 -2.18 -7.37
N SER A 181 16.81 -2.73 -8.31
CA SER A 181 15.85 -3.83 -8.16
C SER A 181 14.68 -3.52 -7.20
N VAL A 182 13.74 -4.46 -7.06
CA VAL A 182 12.59 -4.37 -6.14
C VAL A 182 12.94 -4.41 -4.65
N LYS A 183 14.22 -4.54 -4.30
CA LYS A 183 14.71 -4.60 -2.91
C LYS A 183 15.67 -3.47 -2.54
N GLY A 184 16.13 -2.69 -3.52
CA GLY A 184 17.17 -1.67 -3.32
C GLY A 184 16.76 -0.49 -2.44
N GLY A 185 15.45 -0.23 -2.31
CA GLY A 185 14.90 0.84 -1.48
C GLY A 185 14.44 0.43 -0.09
N VAL A 186 14.58 -0.83 0.32
CA VAL A 186 14.09 -1.32 1.62
C VAL A 186 14.70 -0.54 2.79
N ASN A 187 13.85 0.02 3.66
CA ASN A 187 14.21 0.93 4.76
C ASN A 187 14.96 2.20 4.31
N LYS A 188 14.71 2.67 3.09
CA LYS A 188 15.32 3.87 2.53
C LYS A 188 14.27 4.89 2.09
N ILE A 189 14.64 6.15 2.07
CA ILE A 189 13.93 7.24 1.39
C ILE A 189 14.71 7.55 0.12
N ILE A 190 14.01 7.64 -1.01
CA ILE A 190 14.60 8.05 -2.29
C ILE A 190 14.38 9.56 -2.45
N GLU A 191 15.45 10.34 -2.39
CA GLU A 191 15.40 11.79 -2.57
C GLU A 191 15.93 12.18 -3.95
N TYR A 192 15.14 12.92 -4.71
CA TYR A 192 15.45 13.34 -6.06
C TYR A 192 16.06 14.72 -6.07
N THR A 193 17.16 14.90 -6.82
CA THR A 193 17.93 16.14 -6.92
C THR A 193 18.44 16.36 -8.36
N GLY A 194 19.14 17.43 -8.60
CA GLY A 194 19.85 17.71 -9.86
C GLY A 194 19.10 18.64 -10.80
N GLU A 195 19.79 19.06 -11.85
CA GLU A 195 19.26 20.04 -12.84
C GLU A 195 18.14 19.47 -13.71
N GLY A 196 18.07 18.14 -13.86
CA GLY A 196 17.02 17.43 -14.60
C GLY A 196 15.64 17.52 -13.95
N LEU A 197 15.52 17.99 -12.69
CA LEU A 197 14.24 18.18 -12.02
C LEU A 197 13.29 19.10 -12.80
N LYS A 198 13.82 20.12 -13.46
CA LYS A 198 13.05 21.08 -14.28
C LYS A 198 12.44 20.47 -15.56
N GLU A 199 12.90 19.29 -15.96
CA GLU A 199 12.37 18.55 -17.11
C GLU A 199 11.12 17.71 -16.74
N LEU A 200 10.75 17.67 -15.46
CA LEU A 200 9.68 16.83 -14.93
C LEU A 200 8.56 17.70 -14.33
N SER A 201 7.37 17.62 -14.93
CA SER A 201 6.16 18.20 -14.33
C SER A 201 5.87 17.59 -12.97
N LEU A 202 4.97 18.19 -12.18
CA LEU A 202 4.58 17.61 -10.89
C LEU A 202 3.96 16.22 -11.05
N THR A 203 3.18 15.98 -12.08
CA THR A 203 2.58 14.66 -12.36
C THR A 203 3.61 13.64 -12.82
N ASP A 204 4.68 14.05 -13.51
CA ASP A 204 5.83 13.19 -13.79
C ASP A 204 6.53 12.75 -12.50
N ARG A 205 6.76 13.70 -11.57
CA ARG A 205 7.32 13.40 -10.22
C ARG A 205 6.40 12.45 -9.45
N ALA A 206 5.08 12.62 -9.56
CA ALA A 206 4.10 11.74 -8.93
C ALA A 206 4.19 10.30 -9.46
N THR A 207 4.34 10.11 -10.78
CA THR A 207 4.58 8.79 -11.40
C THR A 207 5.85 8.14 -10.85
N ILE A 208 6.94 8.89 -10.72
CA ILE A 208 8.20 8.41 -10.18
C ILE A 208 8.06 8.01 -8.70
N CYS A 209 7.46 8.85 -7.86
CA CYS A 209 7.20 8.54 -6.45
C CYS A 209 6.27 7.33 -6.28
N ASN A 210 5.24 7.24 -7.10
CA ASN A 210 4.29 6.12 -7.09
C ASN A 210 5.02 4.79 -7.27
N MET A 211 5.82 4.67 -8.32
CA MET A 211 6.58 3.45 -8.59
C MET A 211 7.84 3.30 -7.72
N GLY A 212 8.24 4.32 -6.99
CA GLY A 212 9.26 4.23 -5.94
C GLY A 212 8.88 3.21 -4.85
N ALA A 213 7.57 2.98 -4.62
CA ALA A 213 7.09 1.91 -3.76
C ALA A 213 7.52 0.51 -4.24
N GLU A 214 7.71 0.32 -5.53
CA GLU A 214 8.15 -0.97 -6.11
C GLU A 214 9.64 -1.25 -5.89
N LEU A 215 10.44 -0.24 -5.52
CA LEU A 215 11.81 -0.43 -5.01
C LEU A 215 11.82 -1.04 -3.60
N GLY A 216 10.67 -1.16 -2.93
CA GLY A 216 10.57 -1.46 -1.50
C GLY A 216 10.88 -0.26 -0.61
N ALA A 217 10.95 0.96 -1.16
CA ALA A 217 11.28 2.18 -0.44
C ALA A 217 10.21 2.52 0.61
N THR A 218 10.65 3.13 1.71
CA THR A 218 9.74 3.69 2.73
C THR A 218 8.91 4.81 2.12
N THR A 219 9.56 5.71 1.38
CA THR A 219 8.94 6.75 0.58
C THR A 219 9.91 7.29 -0.47
N SER A 220 9.40 8.15 -1.35
CA SER A 220 10.18 8.97 -2.28
C SER A 220 9.83 10.44 -2.03
N VAL A 221 10.75 11.36 -2.24
CA VAL A 221 10.51 12.79 -2.04
C VAL A 221 11.24 13.64 -3.08
N PHE A 222 10.52 14.65 -3.59
CA PHE A 222 11.06 15.71 -4.43
C PHE A 222 11.14 17.03 -3.67
N PRO A 223 12.12 17.90 -3.97
CA PRO A 223 12.08 19.28 -3.51
C PRO A 223 10.90 20.02 -4.14
N THR A 224 10.47 21.10 -3.50
CA THR A 224 9.46 21.99 -4.04
C THR A 224 10.12 23.17 -4.73
N ASP A 225 9.64 23.52 -5.89
CA ASP A 225 10.16 24.55 -6.77
C ASP A 225 9.02 25.31 -7.49
N GLU A 226 9.35 26.09 -8.49
CA GLU A 226 8.36 26.83 -9.28
C GLU A 226 7.33 25.91 -9.95
N ILE A 227 7.73 24.69 -10.41
CA ILE A 227 6.81 23.69 -10.97
C ILE A 227 5.77 23.25 -9.94
N THR A 228 6.20 23.06 -8.69
CA THR A 228 5.29 22.74 -7.58
C THR A 228 4.32 23.87 -7.31
N LYS A 229 4.83 25.13 -7.33
CA LYS A 229 4.02 26.33 -7.12
C LYS A 229 2.98 26.51 -8.22
N GLU A 230 3.38 26.39 -9.49
CA GLU A 230 2.47 26.47 -10.64
C GLU A 230 1.36 25.43 -10.57
N TYR A 231 1.70 24.19 -10.20
CA TYR A 231 0.70 23.14 -10.00
C TYR A 231 -0.30 23.51 -8.91
N LEU A 232 0.16 24.04 -7.77
CA LEU A 232 -0.73 24.47 -6.68
C LEU A 232 -1.61 25.66 -7.10
N ILE A 233 -1.08 26.61 -7.88
CA ILE A 233 -1.88 27.71 -8.47
C ILE A 233 -2.99 27.13 -9.37
N GLN A 234 -2.66 26.19 -10.25
CA GLN A 234 -3.66 25.52 -11.11
C GLN A 234 -4.74 24.81 -10.29
N GLN A 235 -4.38 24.26 -9.13
CA GLN A 235 -5.32 23.65 -8.19
C GLN A 235 -6.07 24.68 -7.32
N GLY A 236 -5.79 26.02 -7.46
CA GLY A 236 -6.34 27.07 -6.61
C GLY A 236 -5.93 26.90 -5.14
N ARG A 237 -4.66 26.55 -4.90
CA ARG A 237 -4.04 26.21 -3.61
C ARG A 237 -2.66 26.88 -3.45
N GLU A 238 -2.47 28.05 -4.02
CA GLU A 238 -1.17 28.77 -3.96
C GLU A 238 -0.71 29.00 -2.52
N GLU A 239 -1.64 29.20 -1.60
CA GLU A 239 -1.39 29.40 -0.16
C GLU A 239 -0.72 28.20 0.53
N ASP A 240 -0.81 27.02 -0.06
CA ASP A 240 -0.17 25.82 0.47
C ASP A 240 1.32 25.70 0.08
N TYR A 241 1.81 26.57 -0.82
CA TYR A 241 3.19 26.51 -1.30
C TYR A 241 4.20 26.89 -0.23
N VAL A 242 5.21 26.05 -0.06
CA VAL A 242 6.41 26.29 0.75
C VAL A 242 7.60 25.77 -0.03
N GLU A 243 8.65 26.59 -0.19
CA GLU A 243 9.91 26.15 -0.81
C GLU A 243 10.67 25.21 0.14
N LEU A 244 10.98 24.01 -0.33
CA LEU A 244 11.70 22.97 0.41
C LEU A 244 12.81 22.38 -0.46
N LYS A 245 14.04 22.43 0.05
CA LYS A 245 15.22 21.85 -0.62
C LYS A 245 16.25 21.36 0.38
N ALA A 246 17.12 20.46 -0.04
CA ALA A 246 18.29 20.05 0.72
C ALA A 246 19.25 21.23 0.91
N ASP A 247 20.13 21.15 1.91
CA ASP A 247 21.26 22.08 2.04
C ASP A 247 22.29 21.81 0.94
N GLU A 248 23.12 22.82 0.60
CA GLU A 248 24.16 22.67 -0.43
C GLU A 248 25.20 21.59 -0.05
N ASP A 249 25.47 21.44 1.24
CA ASP A 249 26.38 20.46 1.84
C ASP A 249 25.69 19.18 2.31
N ALA A 250 24.48 18.90 1.83
CA ALA A 250 23.71 17.72 2.23
C ALA A 250 24.47 16.43 1.95
N THR A 251 24.44 15.52 2.91
CA THR A 251 25.03 14.19 2.81
C THR A 251 23.95 13.12 2.63
N TYR A 252 24.31 12.05 1.94
CA TYR A 252 23.43 10.92 1.64
C TYR A 252 24.16 9.61 1.90
N ASP A 253 23.42 8.55 2.20
CA ASP A 253 23.99 7.23 2.45
C ASP A 253 24.42 6.54 1.15
N GLU A 254 23.68 6.77 0.07
CA GLU A 254 23.96 6.25 -1.27
C GLU A 254 23.59 7.30 -2.32
N GLU A 255 24.23 7.22 -3.49
CA GLU A 255 23.93 8.11 -4.62
C GLU A 255 23.95 7.36 -5.95
N ILE A 256 22.96 7.66 -6.80
CA ILE A 256 22.92 7.24 -8.21
C ILE A 256 22.65 8.45 -9.10
N THR A 257 23.21 8.43 -10.30
CA THR A 257 22.97 9.50 -11.31
C THR A 257 22.19 8.92 -12.49
N VAL A 258 21.14 9.61 -12.91
CA VAL A 258 20.33 9.27 -14.08
C VAL A 258 20.44 10.40 -15.10
N ASP A 259 20.99 10.08 -16.26
CA ASP A 259 21.09 11.00 -17.40
C ASP A 259 19.83 10.89 -18.26
N LEU A 260 18.94 11.87 -18.13
CA LEU A 260 17.65 11.92 -18.82
C LEU A 260 17.79 11.96 -20.35
N SER A 261 18.94 12.45 -20.87
CA SER A 261 19.19 12.55 -22.31
C SER A 261 19.50 11.20 -22.96
N LYS A 262 19.83 10.19 -22.16
CA LYS A 262 20.14 8.82 -22.63
C LYS A 262 18.98 7.85 -22.46
N LEU A 263 17.88 8.28 -21.85
CA LEU A 263 16.72 7.43 -21.69
C LEU A 263 16.00 7.19 -23.02
N VAL A 264 15.58 5.96 -23.20
CA VAL A 264 14.74 5.51 -24.30
C VAL A 264 13.44 4.94 -23.74
N PRO A 265 12.39 4.73 -24.55
CA PRO A 265 11.20 4.03 -24.09
C PRO A 265 11.53 2.64 -23.55
N LEU A 266 11.11 2.37 -22.32
CA LEU A 266 11.38 1.14 -21.56
C LEU A 266 10.11 0.33 -21.32
N THR A 267 10.26 -0.96 -21.08
CA THR A 267 9.19 -1.85 -20.64
C THR A 267 9.69 -2.80 -19.57
N ALA A 268 8.85 -3.03 -18.54
CA ALA A 268 9.12 -4.12 -17.59
C ALA A 268 8.42 -5.40 -18.06
N LYS A 269 9.20 -6.45 -18.25
CA LYS A 269 8.70 -7.78 -18.64
C LYS A 269 7.93 -8.46 -17.51
N PRO A 270 7.01 -9.38 -17.81
CA PRO A 270 6.41 -10.25 -16.78
C PRO A 270 7.52 -11.05 -16.05
N HIS A 271 7.46 -11.23 -14.76
CA HIS A 271 6.45 -10.94 -13.76
C HIS A 271 7.08 -10.11 -12.63
N SER A 272 7.91 -9.13 -12.99
CA SER A 272 8.58 -8.25 -12.03
C SER A 272 8.75 -6.84 -12.61
N PRO A 273 8.51 -5.76 -11.85
CA PRO A 273 8.65 -4.39 -12.34
C PRO A 273 10.11 -3.96 -12.57
N ASP A 274 11.10 -4.71 -12.08
CA ASP A 274 12.53 -4.49 -12.32
C ASP A 274 13.11 -5.33 -13.49
N ALA A 275 12.29 -6.18 -14.13
CA ALA A 275 12.69 -6.92 -15.33
C ALA A 275 12.67 -6.04 -16.60
N VAL A 276 13.37 -4.92 -16.55
CA VAL A 276 13.29 -3.83 -17.52
C VAL A 276 14.21 -4.05 -18.72
N VAL A 277 13.67 -3.77 -19.91
CA VAL A 277 14.42 -3.75 -21.18
C VAL A 277 13.93 -2.58 -22.07
N PRO A 278 14.71 -2.11 -23.04
CA PRO A 278 14.22 -1.21 -24.08
C PRO A 278 13.04 -1.80 -24.86
N VAL A 279 12.04 -0.98 -25.20
CA VAL A 279 10.89 -1.41 -26.01
C VAL A 279 11.35 -1.96 -27.36
N SER A 280 12.39 -1.38 -27.94
CA SER A 280 12.99 -1.80 -29.21
C SER A 280 13.45 -3.26 -29.23
N GLU A 281 13.83 -3.85 -28.09
CA GLU A 281 14.22 -5.28 -28.01
C GLU A 281 13.03 -6.24 -28.19
N LEU A 282 11.81 -5.79 -27.90
CA LEU A 282 10.59 -6.59 -27.97
C LEU A 282 9.64 -6.10 -29.08
N LYS A 283 10.11 -5.18 -29.91
CA LYS A 283 9.34 -4.60 -31.02
C LYS A 283 8.72 -5.67 -31.92
N GLY A 284 7.46 -5.49 -32.29
CA GLY A 284 6.72 -6.45 -33.13
C GLY A 284 6.02 -7.55 -32.34
N MET A 285 6.19 -7.64 -31.02
CA MET A 285 5.46 -8.58 -30.19
C MET A 285 3.95 -8.27 -30.25
N LYS A 286 3.14 -9.23 -30.71
CA LYS A 286 1.68 -9.08 -30.79
C LYS A 286 1.07 -8.91 -29.41
N ILE A 287 0.09 -8.02 -29.30
CA ILE A 287 -0.62 -7.72 -28.05
C ILE A 287 -2.12 -7.97 -28.21
N ASN A 288 -2.81 -8.24 -27.09
CA ASN A 288 -4.24 -8.48 -27.07
C ASN A 288 -5.00 -7.35 -26.35
N GLN A 289 -4.33 -6.67 -25.43
CA GLN A 289 -4.98 -5.72 -24.55
C GLN A 289 -4.03 -4.57 -24.20
N VAL A 290 -4.59 -3.38 -24.05
CA VAL A 290 -3.90 -2.20 -23.50
C VAL A 290 -4.79 -1.57 -22.42
N VAL A 291 -4.21 -1.23 -21.28
CA VAL A 291 -4.88 -0.51 -20.20
C VAL A 291 -4.07 0.72 -19.83
N ILE A 292 -4.67 1.90 -20.01
CA ILE A 292 -4.08 3.20 -19.66
C ILE A 292 -4.85 3.78 -18.48
N GLY A 293 -4.14 4.16 -17.43
CA GLY A 293 -4.74 4.70 -16.20
C GLY A 293 -4.06 4.22 -14.94
N SER A 294 -4.83 4.01 -13.87
CA SER A 294 -4.32 3.68 -12.53
C SER A 294 -3.68 4.88 -11.82
N CYS A 295 -3.34 4.73 -10.54
CA CYS A 295 -2.66 5.77 -9.77
C CYS A 295 -1.30 6.21 -10.34
N THR A 296 -0.70 5.40 -11.22
CA THR A 296 0.62 5.67 -11.80
C THR A 296 0.56 6.66 -12.96
N ASN A 297 -0.33 6.39 -13.93
CA ASN A 297 -0.42 7.19 -15.17
C ASN A 297 -1.89 7.46 -15.54
N SER A 298 -2.52 8.34 -14.82
CA SER A 298 -3.90 8.76 -15.08
C SER A 298 -4.12 10.26 -14.93
N SER A 299 -3.03 11.02 -14.82
CA SER A 299 -3.06 12.48 -14.76
C SER A 299 -3.63 13.11 -16.04
N LEU A 300 -4.04 14.37 -15.97
CA LEU A 300 -4.50 15.09 -17.15
C LEU A 300 -3.45 15.08 -18.29
N PRO A 301 -2.15 15.35 -18.03
CA PRO A 301 -1.11 15.23 -19.06
C PRO A 301 -1.02 13.84 -19.68
N ASP A 302 -1.06 12.77 -18.89
CA ASP A 302 -1.03 11.40 -19.42
C ASP A 302 -2.19 11.13 -20.38
N MET A 303 -3.40 11.56 -19.98
CA MET A 303 -4.61 11.39 -20.76
C MET A 303 -4.58 12.22 -22.05
N LEU A 304 -4.10 13.46 -22.00
CA LEU A 304 -3.99 14.33 -23.18
C LEU A 304 -2.98 13.80 -24.20
N LYS A 305 -1.84 13.26 -23.74
CA LYS A 305 -0.85 12.60 -24.61
C LYS A 305 -1.46 11.38 -25.30
N ALA A 306 -2.18 10.53 -24.54
CA ALA A 306 -2.89 9.40 -25.12
C ALA A 306 -3.93 9.84 -26.16
N ALA A 307 -4.74 10.86 -25.86
CA ALA A 307 -5.73 11.41 -26.80
C ALA A 307 -5.08 11.97 -28.07
N LYS A 308 -3.97 12.70 -27.94
CA LYS A 308 -3.22 13.25 -29.08
C LYS A 308 -2.75 12.14 -30.04
N ILE A 309 -2.21 11.05 -29.48
CA ILE A 309 -1.77 9.89 -30.27
C ILE A 309 -2.96 9.18 -30.93
N LEU A 310 -4.12 9.09 -30.26
CA LEU A 310 -5.32 8.44 -30.77
C LEU A 310 -6.08 9.27 -31.81
N LYS A 311 -5.92 10.59 -31.80
CA LYS A 311 -6.71 11.52 -32.63
C LYS A 311 -6.62 11.17 -34.12
N GLY A 312 -7.77 10.92 -34.75
CA GLY A 312 -7.87 10.54 -36.17
C GLY A 312 -7.34 9.14 -36.51
N ARG A 313 -6.98 8.34 -35.49
CA ARG A 313 -6.45 6.97 -35.67
C ARG A 313 -7.41 5.94 -35.07
N ARG A 314 -7.24 4.68 -35.45
CA ARG A 314 -8.07 3.57 -34.98
C ARG A 314 -7.22 2.53 -34.27
N VAL A 315 -7.72 2.03 -33.13
CA VAL A 315 -7.14 0.88 -32.42
C VAL A 315 -7.21 -0.37 -33.30
N ALA A 316 -6.16 -1.18 -33.31
CA ALA A 316 -6.09 -2.43 -34.06
C ALA A 316 -7.27 -3.36 -33.66
N THR A 317 -7.91 -3.98 -34.65
CA THR A 317 -9.18 -4.71 -34.49
C THR A 317 -9.11 -5.87 -33.50
N HIS A 318 -7.93 -6.41 -33.23
CA HIS A 318 -7.70 -7.53 -32.30
C HIS A 318 -7.23 -7.06 -30.92
N VAL A 319 -7.11 -5.75 -30.69
CA VAL A 319 -6.66 -5.17 -29.41
C VAL A 319 -7.84 -4.56 -28.66
N SER A 320 -7.98 -4.89 -27.40
CA SER A 320 -8.90 -4.22 -26.47
C SER A 320 -8.15 -3.07 -25.79
N LEU A 321 -8.47 -1.83 -26.13
CA LEU A 321 -7.96 -0.63 -25.45
C LEU A 321 -8.94 -0.14 -24.39
N VAL A 322 -8.45 0.08 -23.17
CA VAL A 322 -9.20 0.62 -22.05
C VAL A 322 -8.47 1.81 -21.45
N ILE A 323 -9.20 2.88 -21.15
CA ILE A 323 -8.68 4.11 -20.53
C ILE A 323 -9.50 4.41 -19.27
N ALA A 324 -8.80 4.61 -18.14
CA ALA A 324 -9.38 4.99 -16.85
C ALA A 324 -8.74 6.31 -16.38
N PRO A 325 -9.40 7.46 -16.53
CA PRO A 325 -8.91 8.75 -16.04
C PRO A 325 -8.78 8.77 -14.51
N GLY A 326 -7.83 9.56 -13.98
CA GLY A 326 -7.48 9.53 -12.56
C GLY A 326 -8.52 10.17 -11.64
N SER A 327 -9.29 11.13 -12.13
CA SER A 327 -10.34 11.80 -11.33
C SER A 327 -11.51 12.27 -12.18
N SER A 328 -12.65 12.50 -11.51
CA SER A 328 -13.84 13.08 -12.13
C SER A 328 -13.57 14.48 -12.71
N SER A 329 -12.66 15.22 -12.10
CA SER A 329 -12.17 16.52 -12.59
C SER A 329 -11.44 16.36 -13.92
N ILE A 330 -10.50 15.41 -14.00
CA ILE A 330 -9.77 15.08 -15.23
C ILE A 330 -10.75 14.63 -16.33
N LEU A 331 -11.69 13.73 -16.00
CA LEU A 331 -12.70 13.27 -16.95
C LEU A 331 -13.55 14.42 -17.50
N ALA A 332 -13.95 15.36 -16.65
CA ALA A 332 -14.69 16.55 -17.05
C ALA A 332 -13.86 17.47 -17.97
N MET A 333 -12.56 17.63 -17.69
CA MET A 333 -11.67 18.42 -18.55
C MET A 333 -11.47 17.77 -19.92
N LEU A 334 -11.25 16.44 -19.98
CA LEU A 334 -11.16 15.67 -21.22
C LEU A 334 -12.43 15.79 -22.07
N SER A 335 -13.59 15.82 -21.41
CA SER A 335 -14.87 16.05 -22.08
C SER A 335 -14.96 17.46 -22.68
N LYS A 336 -14.54 18.49 -21.94
CA LYS A 336 -14.59 19.90 -22.37
C LYS A 336 -13.65 20.21 -23.54
N CYS A 337 -12.44 19.64 -23.56
CA CYS A 337 -11.45 19.88 -24.63
C CYS A 337 -11.62 18.95 -25.84
N GLY A 338 -12.59 18.02 -25.82
CA GLY A 338 -12.84 17.08 -26.91
C GLY A 338 -11.94 15.84 -26.91
N ALA A 339 -10.94 15.75 -26.03
CA ALA A 339 -10.02 14.62 -25.95
C ALA A 339 -10.75 13.29 -25.66
N LEU A 340 -11.80 13.32 -24.84
CA LEU A 340 -12.64 12.15 -24.57
C LEU A 340 -13.34 11.63 -25.83
N ALA A 341 -13.83 12.54 -26.69
CA ALA A 341 -14.44 12.18 -27.96
C ALA A 341 -13.44 11.53 -28.92
N ASP A 342 -12.20 12.06 -29.00
CA ASP A 342 -11.13 11.47 -29.80
C ASP A 342 -10.77 10.05 -29.34
N MET A 343 -10.68 9.83 -28.04
CA MET A 343 -10.45 8.50 -27.45
C MET A 343 -11.56 7.51 -27.82
N ILE A 344 -12.82 7.89 -27.67
CA ILE A 344 -13.97 7.04 -27.98
C ILE A 344 -14.02 6.75 -29.49
N ALA A 345 -13.80 7.75 -30.32
CA ALA A 345 -13.80 7.60 -31.78
C ALA A 345 -12.71 6.65 -32.28
N SER A 346 -11.57 6.55 -31.57
CA SER A 346 -10.49 5.60 -31.89
C SER A 346 -10.86 4.14 -31.61
N GLY A 347 -11.92 3.87 -30.83
CA GLY A 347 -12.34 2.54 -30.37
C GLY A 347 -11.89 2.20 -28.94
N ALA A 348 -11.48 3.18 -28.13
CA ALA A 348 -11.17 2.99 -26.74
C ALA A 348 -12.44 2.84 -25.89
N ARG A 349 -12.43 1.93 -24.91
CA ARG A 349 -13.43 1.83 -23.84
C ARG A 349 -13.01 2.71 -22.67
N ILE A 350 -13.88 3.61 -22.25
CA ILE A 350 -13.64 4.45 -21.09
C ILE A 350 -14.23 3.77 -19.86
N LEU A 351 -13.43 3.64 -18.81
CA LEU A 351 -13.87 3.16 -17.51
C LEU A 351 -14.11 4.33 -16.55
N GLU A 352 -14.80 4.06 -15.47
CA GLU A 352 -14.92 4.99 -14.35
C GLU A 352 -13.55 5.26 -13.69
N CYS A 353 -13.47 6.41 -12.99
CA CYS A 353 -12.24 6.86 -12.35
C CYS A 353 -11.98 6.04 -11.06
N GLY A 354 -11.16 5.01 -11.14
CA GLY A 354 -10.89 4.15 -10.00
C GLY A 354 -9.74 3.16 -10.20
N CYS A 355 -9.41 2.40 -9.16
CA CYS A 355 -8.26 1.50 -9.11
C CYS A 355 -8.57 0.08 -9.58
N GLY A 356 -9.82 -0.32 -9.71
CA GLY A 356 -10.26 -1.69 -10.03
C GLY A 356 -9.55 -2.36 -11.22
N PRO A 357 -9.30 -1.68 -12.34
CA PRO A 357 -8.62 -2.26 -13.50
C PRO A 357 -7.22 -2.81 -13.22
N CYS A 358 -6.49 -2.27 -12.22
CA CYS A 358 -5.17 -2.76 -11.82
C CYS A 358 -5.18 -4.23 -11.41
N ILE A 359 -6.22 -4.65 -10.70
CA ILE A 359 -6.41 -6.02 -10.20
C ILE A 359 -7.29 -6.86 -11.13
N GLY A 360 -7.64 -6.33 -12.30
CA GLY A 360 -8.44 -7.04 -13.30
C GLY A 360 -9.96 -6.85 -13.17
N MET A 361 -10.44 -6.05 -12.23
CA MET A 361 -11.88 -5.73 -12.12
C MET A 361 -12.32 -4.94 -13.36
N GLY A 362 -13.31 -5.48 -14.07
CA GLY A 362 -13.81 -4.90 -15.33
C GLY A 362 -12.88 -5.03 -16.52
N GLN A 363 -11.62 -5.44 -16.38
CA GLN A 363 -10.63 -5.55 -17.45
C GLN A 363 -9.47 -6.51 -17.13
N ALA A 364 -9.75 -7.78 -16.96
CA ALA A 364 -8.73 -8.83 -16.88
C ALA A 364 -8.15 -9.14 -18.29
N PRO A 365 -6.87 -9.51 -18.42
CA PRO A 365 -6.32 -10.01 -19.68
C PRO A 365 -6.85 -11.42 -19.98
N LEU A 366 -6.90 -11.79 -21.25
CA LEU A 366 -7.28 -13.14 -21.65
C LEU A 366 -6.21 -14.17 -21.22
N SER A 367 -6.59 -15.44 -21.08
CA SER A 367 -5.65 -16.53 -20.78
C SER A 367 -4.54 -16.60 -21.84
N LYS A 368 -3.28 -16.69 -21.39
CA LYS A 368 -2.07 -16.65 -22.25
C LYS A 368 -1.94 -15.38 -23.11
N GLY A 369 -2.75 -14.35 -22.81
CA GLY A 369 -2.73 -13.08 -23.54
C GLY A 369 -1.58 -12.16 -23.11
N VAL A 370 -1.23 -11.23 -24.01
CA VAL A 370 -0.27 -10.17 -23.78
C VAL A 370 -1.02 -8.87 -23.53
N SER A 371 -0.82 -8.26 -22.36
CA SER A 371 -1.41 -6.99 -21.96
C SER A 371 -0.33 -5.96 -21.67
N LEU A 372 -0.41 -4.80 -22.33
CA LEU A 372 0.41 -3.64 -21.98
C LEU A 372 -0.37 -2.75 -21.03
N ARG A 373 0.28 -2.35 -19.93
CA ARG A 373 -0.37 -1.56 -18.87
C ARG A 373 0.50 -0.42 -18.38
N THR A 374 -0.10 0.70 -18.11
CA THR A 374 0.59 1.84 -17.48
C THR A 374 0.56 1.78 -15.95
N ILE A 375 0.12 0.68 -15.39
CA ILE A 375 0.09 0.43 -13.94
C ILE A 375 1.51 0.23 -13.37
N ASN A 376 1.60 0.00 -12.06
CA ASN A 376 2.86 -0.11 -11.32
C ASN A 376 3.34 -1.54 -11.09
N ARG A 377 2.47 -2.56 -11.16
CA ARG A 377 2.77 -3.97 -10.81
C ARG A 377 2.34 -4.94 -11.90
N ASN A 378 3.20 -5.90 -12.20
CA ASN A 378 2.94 -6.95 -13.19
C ASN A 378 3.22 -8.36 -12.66
N PHE A 379 3.11 -8.57 -11.35
CA PHE A 379 3.27 -9.90 -10.74
C PHE A 379 2.28 -10.91 -11.35
N LYS A 380 2.66 -12.18 -11.32
CA LYS A 380 1.82 -13.27 -11.85
C LYS A 380 0.43 -13.25 -11.22
N GLY A 381 -0.60 -13.22 -12.04
CA GLY A 381 -2.01 -13.18 -11.60
C GLY A 381 -2.49 -11.83 -11.09
N ARG A 382 -1.63 -10.80 -10.95
CA ARG A 382 -1.99 -9.49 -10.40
C ARG A 382 -3.22 -8.86 -11.07
N SER A 383 -3.32 -8.99 -12.39
CA SER A 383 -4.41 -8.40 -13.17
C SER A 383 -5.59 -9.36 -13.42
N GLY A 384 -5.74 -10.40 -12.59
CA GLY A 384 -6.89 -11.31 -12.60
C GLY A 384 -6.69 -12.61 -13.39
N THR A 385 -5.64 -12.73 -14.22
CA THR A 385 -5.37 -13.92 -15.03
C THR A 385 -3.97 -14.44 -14.79
N ASN A 386 -3.83 -15.68 -14.31
CA ASN A 386 -2.57 -16.24 -13.82
C ASN A 386 -1.54 -16.53 -14.92
N ASP A 387 -1.98 -16.87 -16.12
CA ASP A 387 -1.14 -17.27 -17.25
C ASP A 387 -0.99 -16.16 -18.32
N ALA A 388 -1.51 -14.96 -18.05
CA ALA A 388 -1.32 -13.79 -18.89
C ALA A 388 0.03 -13.13 -18.66
N SER A 389 0.58 -12.54 -19.70
CA SER A 389 1.83 -11.77 -19.68
C SER A 389 1.51 -10.27 -19.64
N VAL A 390 1.78 -9.63 -18.47
CA VAL A 390 1.57 -8.20 -18.28
C VAL A 390 2.91 -7.47 -18.36
N TYR A 391 2.98 -6.50 -19.28
CA TYR A 391 4.14 -5.62 -19.47
C TYR A 391 3.80 -4.22 -18.95
N LEU A 392 4.75 -3.58 -18.26
CA LEU A 392 4.59 -2.19 -17.84
C LEU A 392 5.24 -1.27 -18.84
N VAL A 393 4.50 -0.27 -19.31
CA VAL A 393 4.94 0.69 -20.33
C VAL A 393 4.43 2.09 -20.02
N SER A 394 4.99 3.11 -20.68
CA SER A 394 4.47 4.48 -20.63
C SER A 394 3.11 4.61 -21.36
N PRO A 395 2.31 5.65 -21.07
CA PRO A 395 1.07 5.94 -21.80
C PRO A 395 1.29 6.07 -23.29
N GLU A 396 2.38 6.70 -23.70
CA GLU A 396 2.74 6.91 -25.11
C GLU A 396 2.97 5.58 -25.83
N VAL A 397 3.82 4.71 -25.26
CA VAL A 397 4.10 3.37 -25.81
C VAL A 397 2.84 2.50 -25.82
N ALA A 398 2.05 2.53 -24.74
CA ALA A 398 0.79 1.80 -24.65
C ALA A 398 -0.18 2.20 -25.76
N THR A 399 -0.35 3.51 -25.94
CA THR A 399 -1.30 4.06 -26.93
C THR A 399 -0.88 3.76 -28.37
N LEU A 400 0.40 4.00 -28.69
CA LEU A 400 0.93 3.70 -30.03
C LEU A 400 0.80 2.20 -30.35
N SER A 401 1.16 1.34 -29.39
CA SER A 401 1.06 -0.11 -29.55
C SER A 401 -0.39 -0.58 -29.73
N ALA A 402 -1.37 0.09 -29.10
CA ALA A 402 -2.79 -0.21 -29.31
C ALA A 402 -3.23 0.05 -30.77
N ILE A 403 -2.72 1.10 -31.39
CA ILE A 403 -3.01 1.45 -32.80
C ILE A 403 -2.35 0.42 -33.73
N LYS A 404 -1.07 0.12 -33.51
CA LYS A 404 -0.28 -0.77 -34.37
C LYS A 404 -0.62 -2.26 -34.19
N GLY A 405 -1.16 -2.67 -32.99
CA GLY A 405 -1.50 -4.06 -32.66
C GLY A 405 -0.33 -4.90 -32.16
N TYR A 406 0.83 -4.29 -31.95
CA TYR A 406 2.05 -4.90 -31.43
C TYR A 406 2.87 -3.89 -30.64
N LEU A 407 3.73 -4.35 -29.75
CA LEU A 407 4.62 -3.49 -28.96
C LEU A 407 5.60 -2.75 -29.89
N THR A 408 5.66 -1.42 -29.77
CA THR A 408 6.50 -0.56 -30.61
C THR A 408 6.76 0.80 -29.96
N ASP A 409 7.86 1.44 -30.36
CA ASP A 409 8.29 2.79 -30.02
C ASP A 409 8.51 3.67 -31.28
N GLU A 410 7.93 3.27 -32.43
CA GLU A 410 8.03 3.99 -33.70
C GLU A 410 7.01 5.16 -33.78
N PHE A 411 7.30 6.21 -32.99
CA PHE A 411 6.47 7.42 -32.98
C PHE A 411 6.64 8.28 -34.22
N GLU A 412 5.54 8.92 -34.62
CA GLU A 412 5.50 9.95 -35.65
C GLU A 412 5.52 11.34 -35.00
N ASP A 413 6.11 12.34 -35.62
CA ASP A 413 6.29 13.68 -35.01
C ASP A 413 4.96 14.37 -34.65
N ASP A 414 3.90 14.15 -35.45
CA ASP A 414 2.56 14.70 -35.20
C ASP A 414 1.84 14.10 -33.96
N MET A 415 2.39 13.02 -33.39
CA MET A 415 1.90 12.39 -32.18
C MET A 415 2.42 13.09 -30.90
N TYR A 416 3.46 13.92 -31.03
CA TYR A 416 4.04 14.60 -29.88
C TYR A 416 3.15 15.75 -29.39
N LEU A 417 3.07 15.90 -28.08
CA LEU A 417 2.38 17.00 -27.42
C LEU A 417 3.44 17.86 -26.70
N ASP A 418 3.76 19.00 -27.29
CA ASP A 418 4.82 19.89 -26.81
C ASP A 418 4.41 20.64 -25.53
N ASP A 419 3.20 21.22 -25.55
CA ASP A 419 2.67 22.00 -24.44
C ASP A 419 1.26 21.51 -24.09
N ILE A 420 1.06 21.29 -22.80
CA ILE A 420 -0.27 21.13 -22.23
C ILE A 420 -0.70 22.54 -21.82
N GLU A 421 -1.67 23.10 -22.56
CA GLU A 421 -2.23 24.40 -22.22
C GLU A 421 -2.49 24.48 -20.71
N ASN A 422 -2.04 25.57 -20.08
CA ASN A 422 -2.29 25.89 -18.67
C ASN A 422 -3.78 26.20 -18.44
N THR A 423 -4.63 25.23 -18.70
CA THR A 423 -6.06 25.35 -18.46
C THR A 423 -6.33 25.25 -16.96
N PRO A 424 -7.02 26.21 -16.35
CA PRO A 424 -7.35 26.15 -14.94
C PRO A 424 -8.04 24.83 -14.61
N PHE A 425 -7.56 24.14 -13.57
CA PHE A 425 -8.10 22.86 -13.17
C PHE A 425 -9.54 23.00 -12.70
N VAL A 426 -10.43 22.16 -13.21
CA VAL A 426 -11.86 22.18 -12.84
C VAL A 426 -12.06 21.28 -11.62
N LYS A 427 -12.13 21.85 -10.43
CA LYS A 427 -12.43 21.09 -9.21
C LYS A 427 -13.89 20.64 -9.17
N ASN A 428 -14.09 19.34 -9.04
CA ASN A 428 -15.39 18.78 -8.75
C ASN A 428 -15.54 18.49 -7.24
N LYS A 429 -16.04 19.46 -6.49
CA LYS A 429 -16.20 19.35 -5.02
C LYS A 429 -17.39 18.48 -4.58
N ASN A 430 -18.30 18.12 -5.49
CA ASN A 430 -19.54 17.43 -5.14
C ASN A 430 -19.35 15.97 -4.69
N PHE A 431 -18.15 15.44 -4.88
CA PHE A 431 -17.82 14.08 -4.44
C PHE A 431 -17.18 14.00 -3.06
N PHE A 432 -16.75 15.12 -2.47
CA PHE A 432 -16.26 15.15 -1.10
C PHE A 432 -17.38 15.53 -0.13
N ILE A 433 -17.48 14.78 0.96
CA ILE A 433 -18.40 15.04 2.06
C ILE A 433 -17.54 15.32 3.29
N ASP A 434 -17.64 16.54 3.81
CA ASP A 434 -17.03 16.99 5.06
C ASP A 434 -18.15 17.23 6.08
N GLU A 435 -18.62 16.17 6.73
CA GLU A 435 -19.64 16.21 7.77
C GLU A 435 -19.04 15.69 9.08
N TYR A 436 -19.42 16.31 10.20
CA TYR A 436 -19.04 15.84 11.53
C TYR A 436 -20.27 15.79 12.43
N ASP A 437 -20.54 14.59 12.95
CA ASP A 437 -21.61 14.34 13.91
C ASP A 437 -21.17 13.22 14.87
N PRO A 438 -20.68 13.56 16.07
CA PRO A 438 -20.17 12.56 17.02
C PRO A 438 -21.26 11.61 17.54
N GLN A 439 -22.54 11.93 17.33
CA GLN A 439 -23.67 11.07 17.70
C GLN A 439 -24.15 10.20 16.53
N ASN A 440 -23.49 10.28 15.36
CA ASN A 440 -23.88 9.48 14.22
C ASN A 440 -23.78 7.99 14.52
N GLU A 441 -24.85 7.25 14.28
CA GLU A 441 -24.82 5.79 14.38
C GLU A 441 -23.98 5.20 13.25
N VAL A 442 -23.06 4.29 13.61
CA VAL A 442 -22.23 3.59 12.65
C VAL A 442 -23.05 2.45 12.04
N TYR A 443 -23.19 2.49 10.71
CA TYR A 443 -23.86 1.43 9.97
C TYR A 443 -23.03 0.13 10.00
N MET A 444 -23.65 -0.96 10.47
CA MET A 444 -23.04 -2.28 10.51
C MET A 444 -23.80 -3.25 9.62
N GLY A 445 -23.36 -3.40 8.37
CA GLY A 445 -23.92 -4.38 7.45
C GLY A 445 -23.79 -5.82 7.98
N PRO A 446 -24.58 -6.77 7.49
CA PRO A 446 -24.60 -8.15 8.00
C PRO A 446 -23.27 -8.87 7.89
N ASN A 447 -22.43 -8.47 6.93
CA ASN A 447 -21.09 -9.02 6.72
C ASN A 447 -20.00 -8.36 7.58
N ILE A 448 -20.26 -7.17 8.14
CA ILE A 448 -19.27 -6.41 8.94
C ILE A 448 -19.34 -6.89 10.39
N LYS A 449 -18.20 -7.30 10.95
CA LYS A 449 -18.10 -7.82 12.31
C LYS A 449 -17.04 -7.07 13.11
N PRO A 450 -17.25 -6.86 14.42
CA PRO A 450 -16.24 -6.23 15.28
C PRO A 450 -14.90 -6.93 15.21
N VAL A 451 -13.82 -6.15 15.33
CA VAL A 451 -12.44 -6.67 15.37
C VAL A 451 -12.25 -7.52 16.64
N PRO A 452 -11.68 -8.72 16.52
CA PRO A 452 -11.28 -9.51 17.68
C PRO A 452 -10.26 -8.75 18.53
N ARG A 453 -10.41 -8.82 19.85
CA ARG A 453 -9.45 -8.27 20.81
C ARG A 453 -8.79 -9.39 21.58
N GLY A 454 -7.49 -9.23 21.86
CA GLY A 454 -6.78 -10.12 22.78
C GLY A 454 -7.23 -9.90 24.23
N ASP A 455 -7.01 -10.89 25.05
CA ASP A 455 -7.17 -10.77 26.50
C ASP A 455 -5.85 -10.28 27.13
N LYS A 456 -5.91 -9.59 28.29
CA LYS A 456 -4.71 -9.24 29.06
C LYS A 456 -3.86 -10.48 29.30
N LEU A 457 -2.53 -10.30 29.28
CA LEU A 457 -1.59 -11.41 29.47
C LEU A 457 -1.80 -12.03 30.87
N PRO A 458 -2.14 -13.33 30.99
CA PRO A 458 -2.14 -14.01 32.27
C PRO A 458 -0.72 -14.39 32.68
N ASP A 459 -0.48 -14.65 33.96
CA ASP A 459 0.84 -15.12 34.42
C ASP A 459 1.14 -16.56 33.97
N THR A 460 0.09 -17.35 33.76
CA THR A 460 0.18 -18.75 33.30
C THR A 460 -0.84 -19.00 32.20
N PHE A 461 -0.46 -19.73 31.17
CA PHE A 461 -1.37 -20.15 30.14
C PHE A 461 -1.22 -21.65 29.81
N LYS A 462 -2.32 -22.38 29.80
CA LYS A 462 -2.40 -23.81 29.45
C LYS A 462 -3.13 -23.99 28.14
N GLY A 463 -2.69 -24.94 27.35
CA GLY A 463 -3.36 -25.27 26.10
C GLY A 463 -2.72 -26.42 25.34
N LYS A 464 -3.39 -26.83 24.28
CA LYS A 464 -2.89 -27.85 23.35
C LYS A 464 -2.31 -27.21 22.10
N VAL A 465 -1.51 -27.97 21.36
CA VAL A 465 -1.09 -27.59 20.02
C VAL A 465 -2.25 -27.82 19.06
N CYS A 466 -2.80 -26.72 18.52
CA CYS A 466 -3.87 -26.79 17.51
C CYS A 466 -3.35 -27.16 16.12
N LEU A 467 -2.07 -26.79 15.84
CA LEU A 467 -1.45 -27.07 14.55
C LEU A 467 0.07 -27.11 14.68
N LYS A 468 0.71 -28.12 14.08
CA LYS A 468 2.16 -28.21 13.89
C LYS A 468 2.45 -28.22 12.39
N VAL A 469 3.25 -27.26 11.91
CA VAL A 469 3.58 -27.06 10.49
C VAL A 469 5.08 -26.83 10.28
N GLY A 470 5.58 -27.15 9.09
CA GLY A 470 6.98 -27.01 8.73
C GLY A 470 7.42 -25.57 8.45
N ASP A 471 8.48 -25.47 7.65
CA ASP A 471 9.10 -24.20 7.26
C ASP A 471 8.30 -23.42 6.23
N ASN A 472 8.59 -22.11 6.13
CA ASN A 472 8.07 -21.22 5.08
C ASN A 472 6.54 -21.12 5.02
N ILE A 473 5.87 -21.17 6.15
CA ILE A 473 4.44 -20.92 6.22
C ILE A 473 4.17 -19.47 5.84
N SER A 474 3.41 -19.29 4.77
CA SER A 474 3.04 -17.96 4.27
C SER A 474 1.75 -17.44 4.91
N THR A 475 1.56 -16.12 4.85
CA THR A 475 0.29 -15.50 5.25
C THR A 475 -0.91 -15.99 4.43
N ASP A 476 -0.68 -16.51 3.21
CA ASP A 476 -1.69 -17.17 2.37
C ASP A 476 -2.05 -18.58 2.83
N HIS A 477 -1.13 -19.28 3.49
CA HIS A 477 -1.45 -20.54 4.16
C HIS A 477 -2.31 -20.29 5.40
N ILE A 478 -2.00 -19.19 6.15
CA ILE A 478 -2.74 -18.85 7.38
C ILE A 478 -4.17 -18.40 7.04
N VAL A 479 -4.33 -17.44 6.11
CA VAL A 479 -5.62 -16.98 5.61
C VAL A 479 -5.55 -16.82 4.09
N PRO A 480 -6.24 -17.64 3.30
CA PRO A 480 -6.23 -17.52 1.84
C PRO A 480 -6.77 -16.16 1.37
N SER A 481 -6.19 -15.63 0.29
CA SER A 481 -6.57 -14.33 -0.30
C SER A 481 -7.16 -14.48 -1.70
N ASP A 482 -7.87 -15.54 -1.95
CA ASP A 482 -8.56 -15.71 -3.23
C ASP A 482 -9.75 -14.74 -3.39
N SER A 483 -10.18 -14.55 -4.63
CA SER A 483 -11.25 -13.59 -4.98
C SER A 483 -12.58 -13.87 -4.29
N LYS A 484 -12.83 -15.12 -3.86
CA LYS A 484 -14.07 -15.51 -3.17
C LYS A 484 -14.10 -15.05 -1.72
N LEU A 485 -12.93 -14.89 -1.08
CA LEU A 485 -12.81 -14.47 0.32
C LEU A 485 -12.58 -12.96 0.47
N LEU A 486 -12.21 -12.26 -0.63
CA LEU A 486 -11.98 -10.81 -0.60
C LEU A 486 -13.17 -10.00 -0.06
N PRO A 487 -14.45 -10.29 -0.40
CA PRO A 487 -15.60 -9.56 0.14
C PRO A 487 -15.81 -9.73 1.65
N TYR A 488 -15.17 -10.72 2.27
CA TYR A 488 -15.34 -11.04 3.70
C TYR A 488 -14.21 -10.51 4.59
N ARG A 489 -13.41 -9.56 4.11
CA ARG A 489 -12.27 -9.00 4.87
C ARG A 489 -12.68 -8.36 6.20
N SER A 490 -13.87 -7.80 6.28
CA SER A 490 -14.46 -7.24 7.50
C SER A 490 -15.15 -8.28 8.41
N ASN A 491 -15.09 -9.57 8.04
CA ASN A 491 -15.73 -10.67 8.76
C ASN A 491 -14.71 -11.72 9.21
N VAL A 492 -13.94 -11.38 10.24
CA VAL A 492 -12.92 -12.29 10.79
C VAL A 492 -13.51 -13.65 11.21
N PRO A 493 -14.69 -13.73 11.85
CA PRO A 493 -15.35 -15.02 12.14
C PRO A 493 -15.61 -15.90 10.90
N HIS A 494 -15.95 -15.29 9.77
CA HIS A 494 -16.14 -16.02 8.52
C HIS A 494 -14.78 -16.51 7.96
N LEU A 495 -13.79 -15.62 7.90
CA LEU A 495 -12.45 -15.96 7.43
C LEU A 495 -11.77 -17.05 8.26
N ALA A 496 -12.05 -17.10 9.57
CA ALA A 496 -11.50 -18.09 10.47
C ALA A 496 -11.82 -19.53 10.05
N LYS A 497 -12.97 -19.76 9.44
CA LYS A 497 -13.37 -21.08 8.92
C LYS A 497 -12.46 -21.60 7.81
N PHE A 498 -11.72 -20.71 7.14
CA PHE A 498 -10.81 -21.02 6.04
C PHE A 498 -9.35 -20.96 6.45
N SER A 499 -9.08 -20.68 7.74
CA SER A 499 -7.71 -20.61 8.25
C SER A 499 -7.01 -21.96 8.08
N PHE A 500 -5.82 -21.93 7.49
CA PHE A 500 -4.99 -23.09 7.16
C PHE A 500 -5.68 -24.17 6.30
N CYS A 501 -6.83 -23.92 5.69
CA CYS A 501 -7.58 -24.93 4.93
C CYS A 501 -6.79 -25.59 3.78
N LYS A 502 -5.71 -24.96 3.30
CA LYS A 502 -4.78 -25.52 2.29
C LYS A 502 -3.69 -26.41 2.89
N VAL A 503 -3.54 -26.41 4.21
CA VAL A 503 -2.52 -27.16 4.96
C VAL A 503 -3.18 -28.25 5.79
N ASP A 504 -4.23 -27.89 6.51
CA ASP A 504 -4.99 -28.77 7.38
C ASP A 504 -6.42 -28.22 7.55
N ASP A 505 -7.38 -28.87 6.96
CA ASP A 505 -8.79 -28.45 6.94
C ASP A 505 -9.51 -28.63 8.29
N GLN A 506 -8.90 -29.34 9.26
CA GLN A 506 -9.42 -29.53 10.61
C GLN A 506 -8.94 -28.50 11.61
N PHE A 507 -8.04 -27.60 11.24
CA PHE A 507 -7.47 -26.60 12.16
C PHE A 507 -8.54 -25.77 12.87
N TYR A 508 -9.51 -25.24 12.11
CA TYR A 508 -10.61 -24.46 12.68
C TYR A 508 -11.38 -25.25 13.73
N ASN A 509 -11.79 -26.48 13.42
CA ASN A 509 -12.56 -27.33 14.32
C ASN A 509 -11.76 -27.63 15.61
N ARG A 510 -10.47 -27.97 15.49
CA ARG A 510 -9.60 -28.21 16.65
C ARG A 510 -9.45 -26.99 17.56
N CYS A 511 -9.33 -25.78 16.98
CA CYS A 511 -9.30 -24.56 17.77
C CYS A 511 -10.59 -24.34 18.55
N ILE A 512 -11.75 -24.60 17.94
CA ILE A 512 -13.05 -24.47 18.62
C ILE A 512 -13.19 -25.53 19.72
N GLU A 513 -12.86 -26.79 19.46
CA GLU A 513 -12.95 -27.90 20.43
C GLU A 513 -12.00 -27.69 21.61
N ASN A 514 -10.78 -27.22 21.37
CA ASN A 514 -9.78 -26.97 22.42
C ASN A 514 -9.99 -25.64 23.17
N GLY A 515 -10.87 -24.75 22.66
CA GLY A 515 -11.01 -23.39 23.20
C GLY A 515 -9.80 -22.50 22.93
N GLY A 516 -9.03 -22.78 21.87
CA GLY A 516 -7.78 -22.15 21.51
C GLY A 516 -6.55 -22.98 21.81
N GLY A 517 -5.38 -22.36 21.94
CA GLY A 517 -4.12 -23.04 22.25
C GLY A 517 -2.90 -22.45 21.55
N PHE A 518 -2.08 -23.32 20.95
CA PHE A 518 -0.80 -22.97 20.35
C PHE A 518 -0.71 -23.43 18.90
N ILE A 519 0.13 -22.71 18.13
CA ILE A 519 0.63 -23.15 16.82
C ILE A 519 2.14 -23.37 16.93
N VAL A 520 2.64 -24.40 16.26
CA VAL A 520 4.07 -24.70 16.16
C VAL A 520 4.48 -24.66 14.68
N GLY A 521 5.42 -23.78 14.33
CA GLY A 521 5.96 -23.63 12.98
C GLY A 521 7.46 -23.87 12.91
N GLY A 522 7.97 -24.09 11.72
CA GLY A 522 9.40 -24.19 11.43
C GLY A 522 10.06 -22.83 11.20
N ASP A 523 11.01 -22.80 10.27
CA ASP A 523 11.74 -21.58 9.91
C ASP A 523 10.89 -20.65 9.05
N ASN A 524 11.11 -19.30 9.19
CA ASN A 524 10.49 -18.26 8.38
C ASN A 524 8.95 -18.29 8.41
N TYR A 525 8.35 -18.45 9.61
CA TYR A 525 6.90 -18.47 9.78
C TYR A 525 6.28 -17.09 9.49
N GLY A 526 5.21 -17.06 8.69
CA GLY A 526 4.46 -15.86 8.34
C GLY A 526 5.05 -15.07 7.16
N GLN A 527 5.83 -15.71 6.28
CA GLN A 527 6.38 -15.07 5.09
C GLN A 527 5.28 -14.55 4.14
N GLY A 528 5.64 -13.62 3.26
CA GLY A 528 4.76 -13.09 2.21
C GLY A 528 4.23 -11.70 2.51
N SER A 529 2.96 -11.44 2.16
CA SER A 529 2.38 -10.11 2.28
C SER A 529 2.11 -9.71 3.73
N SER A 530 2.08 -8.40 4.00
CA SER A 530 1.86 -7.79 5.33
C SER A 530 0.41 -7.92 5.85
N ARG A 531 -0.23 -9.06 5.65
CA ARG A 531 -1.65 -9.25 6.00
C ARG A 531 -1.87 -9.36 7.48
N GLU A 532 -2.56 -8.38 8.02
CA GLU A 532 -2.97 -8.35 9.42
C GLU A 532 -3.92 -9.49 9.78
N HIS A 533 -4.79 -9.90 8.84
CA HIS A 533 -5.71 -11.03 9.02
C HIS A 533 -5.01 -12.33 9.43
N ALA A 534 -3.75 -12.51 9.02
CA ALA A 534 -2.94 -13.66 9.44
C ALA A 534 -2.60 -13.67 10.95
N ALA A 535 -2.84 -12.55 11.66
CA ALA A 535 -2.75 -12.47 13.12
C ALA A 535 -4.15 -12.32 13.76
N LEU A 536 -5.06 -11.56 13.13
CA LEU A 536 -6.44 -11.38 13.62
C LEU A 536 -7.21 -12.71 13.71
N VAL A 537 -7.08 -13.57 12.69
CA VAL A 537 -7.78 -14.86 12.66
C VAL A 537 -7.29 -15.81 13.75
N PRO A 538 -5.97 -16.04 13.94
CA PRO A 538 -5.47 -16.79 15.10
C PRO A 538 -5.90 -16.19 16.44
N ASN A 539 -5.91 -14.86 16.59
CA ASN A 539 -6.42 -14.21 17.81
C ASN A 539 -7.91 -14.52 18.04
N TYR A 540 -8.74 -14.43 17.00
CA TYR A 540 -10.16 -14.82 17.09
C TYR A 540 -10.33 -16.28 17.52
N LEU A 541 -9.48 -17.18 17.01
CA LEU A 541 -9.44 -18.60 17.37
C LEU A 541 -8.76 -18.87 18.72
N LYS A 542 -8.46 -17.83 19.51
CA LYS A 542 -7.85 -17.91 20.84
C LYS A 542 -6.46 -18.58 20.84
N ILE A 543 -5.70 -18.42 19.77
CA ILE A 543 -4.28 -18.77 19.76
C ILE A 543 -3.52 -17.73 20.59
N LYS A 544 -2.85 -18.15 21.67
CA LYS A 544 -2.15 -17.26 22.60
C LYS A 544 -0.66 -17.16 22.34
N ALA A 545 -0.05 -18.20 21.81
CA ALA A 545 1.34 -18.18 21.41
C ALA A 545 1.56 -19.00 20.13
N ILE A 546 2.53 -18.56 19.35
CA ILE A 546 3.05 -19.30 18.21
C ILE A 546 4.52 -19.57 18.48
N PHE A 547 4.91 -20.84 18.45
CA PHE A 547 6.29 -21.29 18.55
C PHE A 547 6.85 -21.46 17.14
N ALA A 548 8.00 -20.89 16.84
CA ALA A 548 8.65 -21.07 15.56
C ALA A 548 10.18 -20.99 15.68
N ILE A 549 10.91 -21.57 14.74
CA ILE A 549 12.37 -21.44 14.68
C ILE A 549 12.75 -20.00 14.33
N SER A 550 12.01 -19.39 13.40
CA SER A 550 12.09 -17.95 13.12
C SER A 550 10.78 -17.41 12.56
N PHE A 551 10.62 -16.09 12.60
CA PHE A 551 9.45 -15.38 12.11
C PHE A 551 9.82 -14.39 11.01
N ALA A 552 8.97 -14.26 10.00
CA ALA A 552 9.00 -13.12 9.10
C ALA A 552 8.72 -11.82 9.88
N ARG A 553 9.54 -10.80 9.65
CA ARG A 553 9.57 -9.55 10.44
C ARG A 553 8.18 -8.90 10.61
N ILE A 554 7.47 -8.68 9.52
CA ILE A 554 6.16 -8.00 9.54
C ILE A 554 5.11 -8.85 10.29
N HIS A 555 5.12 -10.16 10.07
CA HIS A 555 4.17 -11.05 10.72
C HIS A 555 4.39 -11.11 12.24
N ARG A 556 5.67 -11.14 12.70
CA ARG A 556 5.99 -11.03 14.12
C ARG A 556 5.38 -9.78 14.76
N SER A 557 5.51 -8.63 14.10
CA SER A 557 4.91 -7.38 14.58
C SER A 557 3.39 -7.46 14.62
N ASN A 558 2.74 -8.04 13.59
CA ASN A 558 1.29 -8.24 13.57
C ASN A 558 0.80 -9.16 14.70
N LEU A 559 1.56 -10.21 15.06
CA LEU A 559 1.22 -11.07 16.19
C LEU A 559 1.24 -10.28 17.50
N ILE A 560 2.29 -9.50 17.75
CA ILE A 560 2.43 -8.66 18.94
C ILE A 560 1.31 -7.62 19.01
N ASN A 561 1.01 -6.95 17.90
CA ASN A 561 -0.08 -5.98 17.80
C ASN A 561 -1.44 -6.60 18.17
N ASN A 562 -1.59 -7.90 17.97
CA ASN A 562 -2.80 -8.65 18.31
C ASN A 562 -2.71 -9.44 19.63
N GLY A 563 -1.68 -9.21 20.45
CA GLY A 563 -1.52 -9.84 21.75
C GLY A 563 -1.14 -11.33 21.73
N ILE A 564 -0.59 -11.80 20.59
CA ILE A 564 -0.10 -13.18 20.44
C ILE A 564 1.41 -13.21 20.66
N LEU A 565 1.89 -14.11 21.52
CA LEU A 565 3.32 -14.28 21.84
C LEU A 565 4.06 -14.98 20.69
N PRO A 566 5.00 -14.31 19.98
CA PRO A 566 5.84 -14.95 18.95
C PRO A 566 7.10 -15.55 19.61
N LEU A 567 7.04 -16.80 19.99
CA LEU A 567 8.06 -17.50 20.77
C LEU A 567 9.06 -18.21 19.86
N VAL A 568 10.34 -17.85 19.97
CA VAL A 568 11.40 -18.47 19.17
C VAL A 568 11.96 -19.68 19.91
N ILE A 569 11.96 -20.84 19.25
CA ILE A 569 12.52 -22.10 19.73
C ILE A 569 13.75 -22.52 18.90
N ASN A 570 14.60 -23.39 19.47
CA ASN A 570 15.69 -23.97 18.69
C ASN A 570 15.17 -25.10 17.80
N GLN A 571 15.90 -25.40 16.71
CA GLN A 571 15.57 -26.50 15.81
C GLN A 571 15.37 -27.84 16.54
N LYS A 572 16.22 -28.14 17.52
CA LYS A 572 16.14 -29.37 18.32
C LYS A 572 14.90 -29.47 19.21
N ASP A 573 14.28 -28.32 19.54
CA ASP A 573 13.11 -28.26 20.42
C ASP A 573 11.80 -28.33 19.63
N TYR A 574 11.86 -28.34 18.31
CA TYR A 574 10.69 -28.46 17.44
C TYR A 574 9.93 -29.78 17.68
N ASP A 575 10.65 -30.90 17.88
CA ASP A 575 10.05 -32.22 18.14
C ASP A 575 9.56 -32.41 19.58
N PHE A 576 9.82 -31.45 20.47
CA PHE A 576 9.23 -31.42 21.80
C PHE A 576 7.70 -31.29 21.76
N PHE A 577 7.17 -30.64 20.72
CA PHE A 577 5.74 -30.41 20.59
C PHE A 577 5.01 -31.53 19.87
N ASN A 578 3.93 -32.02 20.49
CA ASN A 578 3.01 -33.03 19.96
C ASN A 578 1.58 -32.49 20.07
N ASP A 579 0.73 -32.73 19.09
CA ASP A 579 -0.67 -32.28 19.02
C ASP A 579 -1.58 -32.97 20.05
N GLN A 580 -1.15 -34.09 20.63
CA GLN A 580 -1.90 -34.82 21.66
C GLN A 580 -1.62 -34.31 23.09
N ASP A 581 -0.54 -33.55 23.29
CA ASP A 581 -0.08 -33.15 24.61
C ASP A 581 -0.62 -31.78 25.02
N GLU A 582 -0.73 -31.58 26.36
CA GLU A 582 -1.05 -30.30 26.97
C GLU A 582 0.25 -29.61 27.43
N TYR A 583 0.34 -28.30 27.15
CA TYR A 583 1.49 -27.47 27.49
C TYR A 583 1.08 -26.34 28.41
N GLU A 584 1.99 -25.96 29.30
CA GLU A 584 1.84 -24.85 30.23
C GLU A 584 3.00 -23.88 30.12
N LEU A 585 2.69 -22.60 29.88
CA LEU A 585 3.62 -21.48 29.94
C LEU A 585 3.46 -20.85 31.33
N ILE A 586 4.58 -20.59 32.03
CA ILE A 586 4.57 -20.07 33.38
C ILE A 586 5.42 -18.80 33.51
N ASN A 587 5.13 -17.98 34.52
CA ASN A 587 5.83 -16.74 34.85
C ASN A 587 5.84 -15.75 33.66
N LEU A 588 4.75 -15.68 32.89
CA LEU A 588 4.67 -14.87 31.70
C LEU A 588 4.82 -13.38 31.98
N LEU A 589 4.23 -12.87 33.07
CA LEU A 589 4.31 -11.45 33.42
C LEU A 589 5.75 -11.02 33.71
N ASP A 590 6.47 -11.77 34.54
CA ASP A 590 7.89 -11.49 34.83
C ASP A 590 8.78 -11.67 33.61
N SER A 591 8.51 -12.70 32.80
CA SER A 591 9.29 -12.97 31.57
C SER A 591 9.15 -11.86 30.55
N VAL A 592 7.95 -11.36 30.33
CA VAL A 592 7.68 -10.24 29.40
C VAL A 592 8.31 -8.95 29.94
N GLU A 593 8.09 -8.63 31.23
CA GLU A 593 8.62 -7.40 31.83
C GLU A 593 10.14 -7.32 31.76
N ASN A 594 10.82 -8.41 32.06
CA ASN A 594 12.28 -8.46 32.20
C ASN A 594 13.01 -9.08 30.99
N ASN A 595 12.30 -9.32 29.85
CA ASN A 595 12.85 -10.00 28.67
C ASN A 595 13.56 -11.33 28.99
N LYS A 596 12.98 -12.13 29.90
CA LYS A 596 13.46 -13.47 30.24
C LYS A 596 12.89 -14.50 29.28
N ASP A 597 13.61 -15.59 29.06
CA ASP A 597 13.11 -16.73 28.30
C ASP A 597 11.88 -17.34 28.98
N ILE A 598 10.88 -17.74 28.20
CA ILE A 598 9.64 -18.32 28.71
C ILE A 598 9.80 -19.81 28.90
N THR A 599 9.45 -20.28 30.10
CA THR A 599 9.43 -21.71 30.44
C THR A 599 8.17 -22.36 29.89
N VAL A 600 8.34 -23.44 29.12
CA VAL A 600 7.27 -24.25 28.55
C VAL A 600 7.36 -25.66 29.11
N ILE A 601 6.30 -26.12 29.77
CA ILE A 601 6.21 -27.43 30.40
C ILE A 601 5.22 -28.30 29.62
N ASN A 602 5.65 -29.46 29.14
CA ASN A 602 4.76 -30.49 28.65
C ASN A 602 4.13 -31.22 29.86
N LYS A 603 2.83 -31.05 30.04
CA LYS A 603 2.08 -31.61 31.19
C LYS A 603 1.87 -33.12 31.10
N THR A 604 2.02 -33.69 29.91
CA THR A 604 1.82 -35.14 29.70
C THR A 604 3.03 -35.92 30.15
N ASN A 605 4.25 -35.41 29.97
CA ASN A 605 5.49 -36.11 30.28
C ASN A 605 6.42 -35.36 31.24
N ASN A 606 6.03 -34.14 31.69
CA ASN A 606 6.79 -33.26 32.59
C ASN A 606 8.17 -32.78 32.03
N GLN A 607 8.40 -32.91 30.72
CA GLN A 607 9.55 -32.31 30.10
C GLN A 607 9.41 -30.80 30.01
N THR A 608 10.53 -30.09 29.99
CA THR A 608 10.56 -28.62 29.97
C THR A 608 11.56 -28.10 28.94
N ILE A 609 11.18 -27.08 28.21
CA ILE A 609 12.07 -26.29 27.33
C ILE A 609 11.96 -24.81 27.68
N THR A 610 12.84 -24.00 27.09
CA THR A 610 12.75 -22.54 27.12
C THR A 610 12.56 -21.99 25.71
N ALA A 611 11.65 -21.06 25.56
CA ALA A 611 11.40 -20.32 24.32
C ALA A 611 11.83 -18.86 24.48
N LYS A 612 12.49 -18.30 23.48
CA LYS A 612 13.03 -16.94 23.51
C LYS A 612 11.96 -15.92 23.11
N LEU A 613 11.90 -14.83 23.88
CA LEU A 613 11.07 -13.67 23.57
C LEU A 613 11.90 -12.40 23.80
N LYS A 614 12.05 -11.57 22.76
CA LYS A 614 12.69 -10.26 22.89
C LYS A 614 11.69 -9.20 22.45
N LEU A 615 11.36 -8.28 23.34
CA LEU A 615 10.39 -7.22 23.14
C LEU A 615 11.01 -5.85 23.44
N SER A 616 10.69 -4.87 22.63
CA SER A 616 10.93 -3.45 22.96
C SER A 616 10.01 -3.02 24.12
N PRO A 617 10.29 -1.89 24.79
CA PRO A 617 9.41 -1.39 25.87
C PRO A 617 7.94 -1.27 25.41
N ARG A 618 7.71 -0.74 24.22
CA ARG A 618 6.37 -0.60 23.63
C ARG A 618 5.70 -1.97 23.36
N GLU A 619 6.43 -2.93 22.81
CA GLU A 619 5.91 -4.27 22.55
C GLU A 619 5.52 -5.01 23.83
N LYS A 620 6.25 -4.80 24.94
CA LYS A 620 5.90 -5.36 26.27
C LYS A 620 4.52 -4.87 26.70
N THR A 621 4.31 -3.55 26.65
CA THR A 621 3.02 -2.95 26.97
C THR A 621 1.91 -3.53 26.11
N MET A 622 2.11 -3.62 24.79
CA MET A 622 1.11 -4.20 23.90
C MET A 622 0.75 -5.64 24.28
N ILE A 623 1.73 -6.49 24.53
CA ILE A 623 1.49 -7.88 24.94
C ILE A 623 0.77 -7.96 26.30
N GLN A 624 1.17 -7.15 27.28
CA GLN A 624 0.55 -7.13 28.61
C GLN A 624 -0.93 -6.75 28.55
N TYR A 625 -1.30 -5.81 27.69
CA TYR A 625 -2.69 -5.38 27.51
C TYR A 625 -3.50 -6.24 26.50
N GLY A 626 -2.89 -7.28 25.92
CA GLY A 626 -3.56 -8.16 24.97
C GLY A 626 -3.68 -7.57 23.56
N GLY A 627 -2.76 -6.68 23.20
CA GLY A 627 -2.62 -6.09 21.89
C GLY A 627 -2.66 -4.56 21.86
N LEU A 628 -2.27 -4.00 20.75
CA LEU A 628 -2.12 -2.56 20.55
C LEU A 628 -3.42 -1.78 20.76
N LEU A 629 -4.56 -2.29 20.24
CA LEU A 629 -5.86 -1.62 20.39
C LEU A 629 -6.28 -1.45 21.86
N ASN A 630 -6.04 -2.48 22.67
CA ASN A 630 -6.36 -2.42 24.09
C ASN A 630 -5.39 -1.47 24.82
N ALA A 631 -4.11 -1.51 24.49
CA ALA A 631 -3.11 -0.62 25.10
C ALA A 631 -3.45 0.86 24.83
N ILE A 632 -3.79 1.21 23.58
CA ILE A 632 -4.20 2.58 23.22
C ILE A 632 -5.47 2.98 23.97
N LYS A 633 -6.46 2.10 24.04
CA LYS A 633 -7.72 2.38 24.73
C LYS A 633 -7.52 2.67 26.23
N GLU A 634 -6.62 1.94 26.90
CA GLU A 634 -6.39 2.04 28.34
C GLU A 634 -5.40 3.15 28.73
N LEU A 635 -4.39 3.40 27.89
CA LEU A 635 -3.24 4.26 28.21
C LEU A 635 -3.18 5.54 27.34
N GLY A 636 -3.95 5.60 26.26
CA GLY A 636 -3.72 6.61 25.23
C GLY A 636 -2.62 6.20 24.25
N GLY A 637 -2.20 7.11 23.36
CA GLY A 637 -1.28 6.80 22.27
C GLY A 637 0.21 6.86 22.62
N ASP A 638 0.58 7.43 23.74
CA ASP A 638 1.96 7.79 24.11
C ASP A 638 2.53 6.83 25.18
N PHE A 639 2.64 5.52 24.87
CA PHE A 639 3.26 4.50 25.72
C PHE A 639 4.42 3.79 25.02
#